data_c89b15c4ce6ec8af7a2f6e51eb55748e
#
_entry.id   c89b15c4ce6ec8af7a2f6e51eb55748e
#
_cell.length_a   1.000
_cell.length_b   1.000
_cell.length_c   1.000
_cell.angle_alpha   90.00
_cell.angle_beta   90.00
_cell.angle_gamma   90.00
#
_symmetry.space_group_name_H-M   'P 1'
#
loop_
_entity.id
_entity.type
_entity.pdbx_description
1 polymer ?
#
loop_
_entity_poly.entity_id
_entity_poly.type
_entity_poly.pdbx_seq_one_letter_code
_entity_poly.pdbx_strand_id
1 'polypeptide(L)'
;MTSPSHSQRFFRTGFSLVFSLCLLMACRAAAAVSPDSAAIHQGYEYYQIGDLKTPTPEHTEAALMLMGGGKWPHKAFAWFAAKGGHGHFVILRASGEDDMQKELYTEVGGVASVQTLVFHSREAASDPKLLDIVRHADGIFIAGGDQANYVRFWKGTPLNALLNEHVAHGKPIGGTSAGLAILGAYAYGAMDGGSITSKEAMHDPLGKGMTLVGDFMHLPNMQRVVTDTHFHKRDRLGRLIAFLANLRHAGHADLVGLGVDQDAALCVDGDGIGRLFTIDNGFAWLVQPKGAPDRIEAGKPLEYSGTHVTGVGTQSRIDLKDFKVSRPVFDAIADVRDGELTLRGAHAPLLVIHGGAGVERASMTPRIEAGARAALELALRKGYAELKSGKTATDAVTAAITVLEDDPLFNAGKGAVFTHDGKNELDAAIMDGSTLAAGAVAGVHRVRNPILLARAVMEHSPHVMMVGDGAETFATERGFKLVDPSYFRTDRRWQELQKALKDDAAGVSLSERLMALKHFGTVGALARDSQGRLAAGTSTGGMTDKQYGRVGDSPIVGAGTYANAACAVSGTGWGEYYIRVSAAREICLRMTELNESAEQAGKAVINEEIPQMGGDGGAIILGTDGRVSMPFNTEGMYRGWIGADGVPHVAIYSGDPLALPEPSR
;
A
#
# COMPACT_ATOMS: atom_id res chain seq x y z
N MET A 1 10.68 -45.74 -56.81
CA MET A 1 11.59 -46.89 -56.76
C MET A 1 12.24 -46.87 -55.40
N THR A 2 11.74 -47.75 -54.60
CA THR A 2 12.29 -48.71 -53.68
C THR A 2 13.04 -48.21 -52.45
N SER A 3 12.34 -48.27 -51.33
CA SER A 3 12.82 -48.80 -50.03
C SER A 3 13.38 -50.24 -50.22
N PRO A 4 14.10 -50.86 -49.27
CA PRO A 4 13.85 -50.96 -47.83
C PRO A 4 15.15 -51.19 -46.96
N SER A 5 15.08 -51.00 -45.67
CA SER A 5 14.86 -51.91 -44.51
C SER A 5 16.05 -52.67 -43.94
N HIS A 6 16.07 -52.78 -42.60
CA HIS A 6 16.63 -53.80 -41.70
C HIS A 6 18.16 -53.80 -41.45
N SER A 7 18.68 -54.08 -40.30
CA SER A 7 18.26 -54.62 -38.99
C SER A 7 19.48 -54.74 -38.07
N GLN A 8 19.25 -54.60 -36.79
CA GLN A 8 19.81 -55.37 -35.67
C GLN A 8 21.26 -55.88 -35.63
N ARG A 9 21.90 -55.62 -34.54
CA ARG A 9 22.49 -56.55 -33.53
C ARG A 9 23.96 -56.39 -33.18
N PHE A 10 24.21 -56.23 -31.90
CA PHE A 10 25.14 -56.85 -30.96
C PHE A 10 26.66 -56.89 -31.26
N PHE A 11 27.52 -56.41 -30.41
CA PHE A 11 28.36 -57.08 -29.42
C PHE A 11 29.53 -56.21 -28.93
N ARG A 12 29.60 -56.05 -27.63
CA ARG A 12 30.68 -56.27 -26.63
C ARG A 12 32.09 -55.71 -26.85
N THR A 13 32.54 -55.04 -25.79
CA THR A 13 33.85 -55.07 -25.10
C THR A 13 35.03 -54.30 -25.69
N GLY A 14 35.62 -53.47 -24.84
CA GLY A 14 36.99 -52.99 -24.96
C GLY A 14 37.33 -51.83 -24.02
N PHE A 15 38.05 -52.14 -22.97
CA PHE A 15 38.71 -51.25 -22.04
C PHE A 15 39.54 -50.16 -22.72
N SER A 16 39.52 -48.91 -22.27
CA SER A 16 40.73 -48.10 -22.11
C SER A 16 40.50 -46.89 -21.21
N LEU A 17 41.32 -46.77 -20.21
CA LEU A 17 41.52 -45.63 -19.34
C LEU A 17 41.94 -44.39 -20.15
N VAL A 18 41.28 -43.25 -19.90
CA VAL A 18 41.92 -41.92 -20.04
C VAL A 18 41.39 -41.00 -18.95
N PHE A 19 42.32 -40.41 -18.26
CA PHE A 19 42.17 -39.36 -17.22
C PHE A 19 41.14 -38.29 -17.58
N SER A 20 40.21 -38.02 -16.67
CA SER A 20 39.48 -36.78 -16.69
C SER A 20 39.42 -36.21 -15.28
N LEU A 21 39.98 -35.04 -15.17
CA LEU A 21 40.09 -34.18 -14.01
C LEU A 21 38.70 -33.84 -13.50
N CYS A 22 38.22 -34.49 -12.43
CA CYS A 22 36.99 -34.12 -11.74
C CYS A 22 37.23 -32.88 -10.88
N LEU A 23 36.65 -31.78 -11.33
CA LEU A 23 36.45 -30.57 -10.53
C LEU A 23 35.48 -30.92 -9.38
N LEU A 24 35.97 -31.09 -8.17
CA LEU A 24 35.19 -31.26 -6.95
C LEU A 24 34.49 -29.94 -6.64
N MET A 25 33.26 -29.78 -7.12
CA MET A 25 32.31 -28.87 -6.47
C MET A 25 31.88 -29.51 -5.14
N ALA A 26 32.43 -29.01 -4.07
CA ALA A 26 31.97 -29.33 -2.73
C ALA A 26 30.58 -28.71 -2.54
N CYS A 27 29.53 -29.48 -2.77
CA CYS A 27 28.22 -29.20 -2.15
C CYS A 27 28.43 -29.31 -0.64
N ARG A 28 28.58 -28.14 0.01
CA ARG A 28 28.34 -28.07 1.45
C ARG A 28 26.84 -28.34 1.64
N ALA A 29 26.51 -29.56 2.02
CA ALA A 29 25.25 -29.86 2.68
C ALA A 29 25.20 -28.97 3.94
N ALA A 30 24.34 -27.97 3.95
CA ALA A 30 23.96 -27.30 5.18
C ALA A 30 23.36 -28.39 6.07
N ALA A 31 24.09 -28.78 7.09
CA ALA A 31 23.53 -29.58 8.16
C ALA A 31 22.37 -28.77 8.73
N ALA A 32 21.15 -29.27 8.61
CA ALA A 32 20.01 -28.79 9.36
C ALA A 32 20.36 -28.97 10.83
N VAL A 33 20.72 -27.88 11.48
CA VAL A 33 20.85 -27.83 12.93
C VAL A 33 19.43 -27.99 13.46
N SER A 34 19.16 -29.13 14.12
CA SER A 34 17.94 -29.31 14.91
C SER A 34 17.82 -28.15 15.88
N PRO A 35 16.64 -27.54 16.08
CA PRO A 35 16.47 -26.52 17.11
C PRO A 35 16.85 -27.15 18.46
N ASP A 36 17.87 -26.59 19.12
CA ASP A 36 18.22 -26.97 20.48
C ASP A 36 17.00 -26.74 21.37
N SER A 37 16.63 -27.76 22.11
CA SER A 37 15.54 -27.71 23.08
C SER A 37 15.75 -26.57 24.07
N ALA A 38 14.68 -25.82 24.37
CA ALA A 38 14.68 -24.76 25.37
C ALA A 38 15.38 -25.19 26.66
N ALA A 39 16.44 -24.49 27.04
CA ALA A 39 17.01 -24.65 28.38
C ALA A 39 16.11 -23.86 29.35
N ILE A 40 15.21 -24.57 30.07
CA ILE A 40 14.37 -23.99 31.13
C ILE A 40 15.25 -23.71 32.32
N HIS A 41 15.50 -22.43 32.61
CA HIS A 41 16.15 -21.98 33.84
C HIS A 41 15.11 -21.37 34.79
N GLN A 42 15.44 -21.25 36.10
CA GLN A 42 14.54 -20.55 37.02
C GLN A 42 14.31 -19.10 36.55
N GLY A 43 13.09 -18.81 36.05
CA GLY A 43 12.63 -17.48 35.69
C GLY A 43 12.84 -17.02 34.25
N TYR A 44 13.42 -17.84 33.35
CA TYR A 44 13.54 -17.51 31.94
C TYR A 44 13.66 -18.73 31.01
N GLU A 45 13.43 -18.54 29.72
CA GLU A 45 13.74 -19.48 28.63
C GLU A 45 14.74 -18.87 27.66
N TYR A 46 15.57 -19.73 27.07
CA TYR A 46 16.60 -19.35 26.12
C TYR A 46 16.54 -20.21 24.87
N TYR A 47 16.54 -19.57 23.72
CA TYR A 47 16.60 -20.20 22.40
C TYR A 47 17.66 -19.54 21.54
N GLN A 48 18.23 -20.28 20.57
CA GLN A 48 19.21 -19.76 19.64
C GLN A 48 19.09 -20.41 18.25
N ILE A 49 19.49 -19.66 17.24
CA ILE A 49 19.64 -20.14 15.86
C ILE A 49 20.80 -19.39 15.19
N GLY A 50 21.53 -20.06 14.30
CA GLY A 50 22.68 -19.48 13.61
C GLY A 50 24.02 -19.77 14.28
N ASP A 51 25.09 -19.15 13.79
CA ASP A 51 26.46 -19.40 14.28
C ASP A 51 26.95 -18.27 15.21
N LEU A 52 26.94 -18.54 16.50
CA LEU A 52 27.42 -17.62 17.53
C LEU A 52 28.96 -17.40 17.50
N LYS A 53 29.72 -18.17 16.69
CA LYS A 53 31.17 -18.02 16.56
C LYS A 53 31.54 -17.06 15.42
N THR A 54 30.60 -16.64 14.63
CA THR A 54 30.82 -15.59 13.62
C THR A 54 31.38 -14.36 14.34
N PRO A 55 32.44 -13.72 13.83
CA PRO A 55 32.95 -12.48 14.43
C PRO A 55 31.87 -11.39 14.47
N THR A 56 31.84 -10.61 15.54
CA THR A 56 31.01 -9.39 15.59
C THR A 56 31.36 -8.45 14.46
N PRO A 57 30.41 -7.69 13.89
CA PRO A 57 30.67 -6.74 12.82
C PRO A 57 31.61 -5.62 13.31
N GLU A 58 32.44 -5.13 12.43
CA GLU A 58 33.32 -3.98 12.70
C GLU A 58 32.54 -2.68 12.93
N HIS A 59 31.32 -2.63 12.42
CA HIS A 59 30.49 -1.42 12.49
C HIS A 59 29.01 -1.73 12.60
N THR A 60 28.32 -1.03 13.51
CA THR A 60 26.86 -0.97 13.64
C THR A 60 26.42 0.48 13.53
N GLU A 61 25.17 0.70 13.15
CA GLU A 61 24.60 2.05 13.00
C GLU A 61 23.40 2.23 13.95
N ALA A 62 23.34 3.42 14.57
CA ALA A 62 22.19 3.80 15.36
C ALA A 62 20.89 3.77 14.54
N ALA A 63 19.89 3.07 15.02
CA ALA A 63 18.61 2.98 14.35
C ALA A 63 17.50 2.57 15.32
N LEU A 64 16.25 3.01 15.01
CA LEU A 64 15.05 2.57 15.70
C LEU A 64 14.11 1.89 14.71
N MET A 65 13.55 0.73 15.04
CA MET A 65 12.49 0.10 14.26
C MET A 65 11.21 0.00 15.11
N LEU A 66 10.23 0.82 14.78
CA LEU A 66 8.99 1.02 15.53
C LEU A 66 7.85 0.33 14.78
N MET A 67 7.51 -0.91 15.16
CA MET A 67 6.53 -1.72 14.46
C MET A 67 5.20 -1.80 15.22
N GLY A 68 4.09 -1.57 14.52
CA GLY A 68 2.76 -1.52 15.12
C GLY A 68 2.16 -2.87 15.52
N GLY A 69 2.76 -3.97 15.13
CA GLY A 69 2.29 -5.35 15.39
C GLY A 69 1.86 -6.07 14.10
N GLY A 70 1.46 -7.33 14.22
CA GLY A 70 0.99 -8.15 13.09
C GLY A 70 2.11 -8.79 12.28
N LYS A 71 1.92 -8.92 10.96
CA LYS A 71 2.89 -9.53 10.05
C LYS A 71 4.12 -8.64 9.86
N TRP A 72 5.26 -9.25 9.63
CA TRP A 72 6.52 -8.54 9.50
C TRP A 72 6.75 -7.97 8.08
N PRO A 73 6.95 -6.66 7.94
CA PRO A 73 7.45 -6.10 6.69
C PRO A 73 8.92 -6.49 6.50
N HIS A 74 9.22 -7.57 5.80
CA HIS A 74 10.58 -8.14 5.69
C HIS A 74 11.63 -7.11 5.21
N LYS A 75 11.22 -6.14 4.37
CA LYS A 75 12.12 -5.03 3.96
C LYS A 75 12.56 -4.16 5.14
N ALA A 76 11.71 -3.95 6.15
CA ALA A 76 12.08 -3.22 7.37
C ALA A 76 13.08 -4.02 8.21
N PHE A 77 12.85 -5.33 8.35
CA PHE A 77 13.76 -6.21 9.08
C PHE A 77 15.10 -6.39 8.36
N ALA A 78 15.13 -6.48 7.03
CA ALA A 78 16.38 -6.49 6.26
C ALA A 78 17.16 -5.17 6.43
N TRP A 79 16.47 -4.04 6.45
CA TRP A 79 17.10 -2.74 6.79
C TRP A 79 17.64 -2.75 8.22
N PHE A 80 16.89 -3.26 9.19
CA PHE A 80 17.29 -3.35 10.59
C PHE A 80 18.50 -4.29 10.79
N ALA A 81 18.52 -5.42 10.09
CA ALA A 81 19.65 -6.35 10.08
C ALA A 81 20.93 -5.68 9.54
N ALA A 82 20.81 -4.88 8.47
CA ALA A 82 21.93 -4.12 7.92
C ALA A 82 22.46 -3.08 8.93
N LYS A 83 21.57 -2.40 9.71
CA LYS A 83 21.97 -1.47 10.77
C LYS A 83 22.75 -2.15 11.91
N GLY A 84 22.44 -3.39 12.21
CA GLY A 84 23.22 -4.25 13.14
C GLY A 84 24.45 -4.91 12.49
N GLY A 85 24.89 -4.45 11.31
CA GLY A 85 26.05 -4.99 10.61
C GLY A 85 25.92 -6.48 10.24
N HIS A 86 24.70 -6.99 10.12
CA HIS A 86 24.43 -8.41 9.88
C HIS A 86 24.97 -9.37 10.95
N GLY A 87 25.20 -8.85 12.17
CA GLY A 87 25.81 -9.55 13.28
C GLY A 87 24.85 -10.40 14.11
N HIS A 88 25.00 -10.35 15.43
CA HIS A 88 24.26 -11.13 16.40
C HIS A 88 23.07 -10.36 16.94
N PHE A 89 21.85 -10.87 16.71
CA PHE A 89 20.62 -10.24 17.16
C PHE A 89 20.06 -10.92 18.40
N VAL A 90 19.47 -10.12 19.30
CA VAL A 90 18.78 -10.62 20.48
C VAL A 90 17.32 -10.19 20.45
N ILE A 91 16.42 -11.16 20.54
CA ILE A 91 14.98 -10.93 20.70
C ILE A 91 14.64 -11.05 22.19
N LEU A 92 14.01 -10.01 22.74
CA LEU A 92 13.57 -9.97 24.13
C LEU A 92 12.04 -10.06 24.18
N ARG A 93 11.54 -10.91 25.05
CA ARG A 93 10.09 -11.08 25.26
C ARG A 93 9.76 -11.51 26.69
N ALA A 94 8.49 -11.33 27.10
CA ALA A 94 8.00 -11.74 28.41
C ALA A 94 6.84 -12.76 28.31
N SER A 95 6.66 -13.34 27.13
CA SER A 95 5.73 -14.43 26.84
C SER A 95 5.97 -14.95 25.41
N GLY A 96 5.51 -16.17 25.08
CA GLY A 96 5.66 -16.81 23.78
C GLY A 96 6.93 -17.66 23.69
N GLU A 97 7.31 -18.09 22.48
CA GLU A 97 8.37 -19.05 22.20
C GLU A 97 9.41 -18.47 21.20
N ASP A 98 10.00 -19.32 20.38
CA ASP A 98 11.10 -19.01 19.44
C ASP A 98 10.67 -18.64 18.02
N ASP A 99 9.38 -18.51 17.76
CA ASP A 99 8.79 -18.25 16.45
C ASP A 99 9.43 -17.06 15.69
N MET A 100 9.63 -15.96 16.39
CA MET A 100 10.21 -14.75 15.80
C MET A 100 11.68 -14.89 15.40
N GLN A 101 12.47 -15.69 16.10
CA GLN A 101 13.87 -15.89 15.70
C GLN A 101 13.99 -16.68 14.41
N LYS A 102 13.07 -17.61 14.16
CA LYS A 102 13.01 -18.36 12.89
C LYS A 102 12.66 -17.45 11.74
N GLU A 103 11.66 -16.57 11.91
CA GLU A 103 11.29 -15.59 10.90
C GLU A 103 12.47 -14.65 10.58
N LEU A 104 13.15 -14.08 11.59
CA LEU A 104 14.28 -13.18 11.38
C LEU A 104 15.47 -13.89 10.72
N TYR A 105 15.85 -15.08 11.19
CA TYR A 105 17.02 -15.80 10.69
C TYR A 105 16.80 -16.46 9.34
N THR A 106 15.64 -17.10 9.15
CA THR A 106 15.37 -17.98 7.99
C THR A 106 14.65 -17.25 6.87
N GLU A 107 13.61 -16.46 7.18
CA GLU A 107 12.75 -15.84 6.17
C GLU A 107 13.25 -14.46 5.75
N VAL A 108 13.64 -13.61 6.71
CA VAL A 108 14.31 -12.34 6.41
C VAL A 108 15.75 -12.61 6.00
N GLY A 109 16.47 -13.38 6.83
CA GLY A 109 17.87 -13.75 6.60
C GLY A 109 18.85 -12.61 6.79
N GLY A 110 20.13 -12.90 6.49
CA GLY A 110 21.18 -11.88 6.48
C GLY A 110 21.70 -11.49 7.86
N VAL A 111 21.53 -12.31 8.90
CA VAL A 111 22.13 -12.12 10.22
C VAL A 111 22.97 -13.36 10.62
N ALA A 112 24.04 -13.16 11.42
CA ALA A 112 24.93 -14.25 11.84
C ALA A 112 24.24 -15.23 12.79
N SER A 113 23.49 -14.71 13.74
CA SER A 113 22.70 -15.50 14.68
C SER A 113 21.57 -14.69 15.29
N VAL A 114 20.56 -15.39 15.81
CA VAL A 114 19.49 -14.82 16.62
C VAL A 114 19.36 -15.60 17.92
N GLN A 115 19.33 -14.89 19.04
CA GLN A 115 19.08 -15.45 20.35
C GLN A 115 17.77 -14.88 20.91
N THR A 116 16.90 -15.72 21.46
CA THR A 116 15.63 -15.29 22.08
C THR A 116 15.68 -15.52 23.58
N LEU A 117 15.40 -14.46 24.36
CA LEU A 117 15.30 -14.49 25.81
C LEU A 117 13.86 -14.21 26.24
N VAL A 118 13.22 -15.19 26.89
CA VAL A 118 11.86 -15.08 27.40
C VAL A 118 11.92 -14.92 28.93
N PHE A 119 11.51 -13.77 29.43
CA PHE A 119 11.55 -13.44 30.85
C PHE A 119 10.23 -13.78 31.51
N HIS A 120 10.27 -14.58 32.57
CA HIS A 120 9.10 -14.97 33.39
C HIS A 120 9.09 -14.30 34.76
N SER A 121 10.19 -13.66 35.14
CA SER A 121 10.30 -12.99 36.42
C SER A 121 11.23 -11.78 36.37
N ARG A 122 11.15 -10.94 37.39
CA ARG A 122 12.02 -9.76 37.57
C ARG A 122 13.47 -10.15 37.87
N GLU A 123 13.66 -11.28 38.60
CA GLU A 123 14.98 -11.79 38.98
C GLU A 123 15.80 -12.16 37.74
N ALA A 124 15.17 -12.69 36.68
CA ALA A 124 15.83 -13.01 35.44
C ALA A 124 16.46 -11.77 34.77
N ALA A 125 15.91 -10.57 34.98
CA ALA A 125 16.46 -9.32 34.45
C ALA A 125 17.77 -8.87 35.18
N SER A 126 18.23 -9.65 36.14
CA SER A 126 19.51 -9.46 36.82
C SER A 126 20.44 -10.68 36.67
N ASP A 127 20.05 -11.69 35.88
CA ASP A 127 20.87 -12.88 35.63
C ASP A 127 22.13 -12.52 34.83
N PRO A 128 23.35 -12.81 35.35
CA PRO A 128 24.59 -12.41 34.67
C PRO A 128 24.77 -13.00 33.25
N LYS A 129 24.21 -14.20 33.01
CA LYS A 129 24.31 -14.86 31.69
C LYS A 129 23.43 -14.14 30.67
N LEU A 130 22.20 -13.77 31.05
CA LEU A 130 21.31 -13.03 30.19
C LEU A 130 21.85 -11.63 29.88
N LEU A 131 22.37 -10.95 30.90
CA LEU A 131 22.99 -9.64 30.74
C LEU A 131 24.23 -9.71 29.82
N ASP A 132 25.00 -10.79 29.87
CA ASP A 132 26.14 -10.98 29.00
C ASP A 132 25.72 -11.17 27.53
N ILE A 133 24.66 -11.95 27.26
CA ILE A 133 24.07 -12.09 25.91
C ILE A 133 23.62 -10.74 25.37
N VAL A 134 22.86 -9.97 26.15
CA VAL A 134 22.34 -8.65 25.74
C VAL A 134 23.48 -7.65 25.51
N ARG A 135 24.56 -7.68 26.30
CA ARG A 135 25.74 -6.81 26.15
C ARG A 135 26.44 -7.01 24.81
N HIS A 136 26.51 -8.26 24.35
CA HIS A 136 27.18 -8.61 23.10
C HIS A 136 26.27 -8.55 21.87
N ALA A 137 24.99 -8.18 22.03
CA ALA A 137 24.09 -7.99 20.90
C ALA A 137 24.53 -6.86 19.96
N ASP A 138 24.45 -7.09 18.66
CA ASP A 138 24.67 -6.08 17.62
C ASP A 138 23.37 -5.37 17.23
N GLY A 139 22.21 -6.02 17.49
CA GLY A 139 20.89 -5.43 17.39
C GLY A 139 19.92 -6.11 18.38
N ILE A 140 19.00 -5.33 18.95
CA ILE A 140 18.00 -5.81 19.90
C ILE A 140 16.60 -5.56 19.36
N PHE A 141 15.74 -6.58 19.41
CA PHE A 141 14.34 -6.48 19.04
C PHE A 141 13.43 -6.92 20.18
N ILE A 142 12.48 -6.06 20.59
CA ILE A 142 11.54 -6.34 21.66
C ILE A 142 10.23 -6.82 21.06
N ALA A 143 9.84 -8.04 21.38
CA ALA A 143 8.69 -8.73 20.83
C ALA A 143 7.35 -8.16 21.32
N GLY A 144 6.26 -8.63 20.71
CA GLY A 144 4.90 -8.42 21.22
C GLY A 144 4.63 -9.26 22.48
N GLY A 145 3.49 -9.01 23.12
CA GLY A 145 3.05 -9.71 24.31
C GLY A 145 2.26 -8.79 25.25
N ASP A 146 2.46 -8.93 26.54
CA ASP A 146 1.90 -8.06 27.57
C ASP A 146 2.92 -7.02 28.04
N GLN A 147 2.73 -5.77 27.68
CA GLN A 147 3.62 -4.67 28.07
C GLN A 147 3.68 -4.46 29.60
N ALA A 148 2.67 -4.87 30.37
CA ALA A 148 2.71 -4.82 31.83
C ALA A 148 3.85 -5.68 32.40
N ASN A 149 4.12 -6.83 31.77
CA ASN A 149 5.22 -7.70 32.18
C ASN A 149 6.58 -7.05 31.85
N TYR A 150 6.72 -6.35 30.74
CA TYR A 150 7.95 -5.61 30.45
C TYR A 150 8.24 -4.55 31.52
N VAL A 151 7.22 -3.78 31.91
CA VAL A 151 7.37 -2.79 32.99
C VAL A 151 7.70 -3.48 34.34
N ARG A 152 6.97 -4.52 34.70
CA ARG A 152 7.16 -5.21 36.00
C ARG A 152 8.50 -5.90 36.11
N PHE A 153 8.95 -6.57 35.03
CA PHE A 153 10.16 -7.38 35.09
C PHE A 153 11.42 -6.57 34.80
N TRP A 154 11.36 -5.53 33.93
CA TRP A 154 12.59 -4.89 33.45
C TRP A 154 12.84 -3.49 34.00
N LYS A 155 11.80 -2.68 34.27
CA LYS A 155 12.03 -1.30 34.71
C LYS A 155 12.86 -1.21 36.00
N GLY A 156 13.95 -0.42 35.96
CA GLY A 156 14.86 -0.20 37.08
C GLY A 156 15.71 -1.43 37.45
N THR A 157 15.95 -2.34 36.50
CA THR A 157 16.84 -3.52 36.67
C THR A 157 18.15 -3.31 35.87
N PRO A 158 19.18 -4.18 36.10
CA PRO A 158 20.38 -4.19 35.30
C PRO A 158 20.11 -4.36 33.78
N LEU A 159 19.10 -5.17 33.40
CA LEU A 159 18.67 -5.28 31.99
C LEU A 159 18.22 -3.93 31.45
N ASN A 160 17.39 -3.18 32.17
CA ASN A 160 16.93 -1.84 31.69
C ASN A 160 18.12 -0.87 31.52
N ALA A 161 19.06 -0.86 32.43
CA ALA A 161 20.29 -0.07 32.31
C ALA A 161 21.08 -0.46 31.05
N LEU A 162 21.23 -1.75 30.78
CA LEU A 162 21.97 -2.29 29.64
C LEU A 162 21.28 -2.00 28.31
N LEU A 163 19.93 -2.02 28.25
CA LEU A 163 19.17 -1.61 27.06
C LEU A 163 19.40 -0.13 26.72
N ASN A 164 19.42 0.74 27.72
CA ASN A 164 19.72 2.16 27.55
C ASN A 164 21.19 2.37 27.14
N GLU A 165 22.13 1.61 27.68
CA GLU A 165 23.54 1.61 27.30
C GLU A 165 23.74 1.13 25.85
N HIS A 166 23.05 0.07 25.41
CA HIS A 166 23.10 -0.45 24.04
C HIS A 166 22.79 0.65 23.02
N VAL A 167 21.72 1.42 23.26
CA VAL A 167 21.28 2.51 22.38
C VAL A 167 22.25 3.70 22.48
N ALA A 168 22.76 4.03 23.66
CA ALA A 168 23.74 5.10 23.85
C ALA A 168 25.07 4.83 23.09
N HIS A 169 25.42 3.57 22.87
CA HIS A 169 26.55 3.16 22.03
C HIS A 169 26.25 3.15 20.53
N GLY A 170 25.11 3.67 20.10
CA GLY A 170 24.74 3.77 18.68
C GLY A 170 24.38 2.43 18.04
N LYS A 171 23.93 1.44 18.82
CA LYS A 171 23.46 0.16 18.30
C LYS A 171 21.94 0.19 18.05
N PRO A 172 21.43 -0.54 17.01
CA PRO A 172 20.04 -0.51 16.66
C PRO A 172 19.15 -1.25 17.66
N ILE A 173 17.99 -0.66 17.97
CA ILE A 173 16.93 -1.28 18.76
C ILE A 173 15.58 -1.17 18.05
N GLY A 174 14.75 -2.17 18.18
CA GLY A 174 13.39 -2.17 17.65
C GLY A 174 12.39 -2.83 18.56
N GLY A 175 11.11 -2.67 18.25
CA GLY A 175 10.05 -3.36 18.97
C GLY A 175 8.74 -3.38 18.23
N THR A 176 7.96 -4.43 18.50
CA THR A 176 6.64 -4.63 17.89
C THR A 176 5.55 -4.74 18.93
N SER A 177 4.35 -4.21 18.66
CA SER A 177 3.19 -4.31 19.56
C SER A 177 3.54 -3.85 20.99
N ALA A 178 3.47 -4.73 21.99
CA ALA A 178 3.86 -4.41 23.37
C ALA A 178 5.33 -3.92 23.47
N GLY A 179 6.24 -4.45 22.62
CA GLY A 179 7.61 -3.96 22.52
C GLY A 179 7.72 -2.53 22.02
N LEU A 180 6.91 -2.12 21.02
CA LEU A 180 6.84 -0.72 20.63
C LEU A 180 6.24 0.16 21.71
N ALA A 181 5.22 -0.33 22.44
CA ALA A 181 4.53 0.46 23.47
C ALA A 181 5.45 0.93 24.61
N ILE A 182 6.61 0.29 24.80
CA ILE A 182 7.58 0.68 25.82
C ILE A 182 8.77 1.51 25.30
N LEU A 183 8.84 1.78 24.00
CA LEU A 183 9.95 2.52 23.37
C LEU A 183 9.75 4.04 23.35
N GLY A 184 8.67 4.57 23.89
CA GLY A 184 8.43 6.00 24.04
C GLY A 184 9.05 6.59 25.32
N ALA A 185 9.03 7.91 25.43
CA ALA A 185 9.38 8.64 26.67
C ALA A 185 8.47 8.23 27.83
N TYR A 186 7.22 7.93 27.53
CA TYR A 186 6.25 7.34 28.43
C TYR A 186 5.66 6.09 27.78
N ALA A 187 5.69 4.99 28.50
CA ALA A 187 5.09 3.73 28.10
C ALA A 187 3.66 3.63 28.65
N TYR A 188 2.69 3.22 27.82
CA TYR A 188 1.41 2.77 28.34
C TYR A 188 1.57 1.36 28.90
N GLY A 189 1.59 1.26 30.24
CA GLY A 189 1.92 0.03 30.95
C GLY A 189 0.80 -1.02 31.00
N ALA A 190 -0.45 -0.65 30.75
CA ALA A 190 -1.63 -1.54 30.90
C ALA A 190 -1.63 -2.30 32.25
N MET A 191 -1.21 -1.66 33.33
CA MET A 191 -0.91 -2.29 34.63
C MET A 191 -2.16 -2.60 35.45
N ASP A 192 -3.31 -2.08 35.06
CA ASP A 192 -4.55 -2.09 35.85
C ASP A 192 -5.65 -2.93 35.17
N GLY A 193 -5.32 -4.18 34.84
CA GLY A 193 -6.29 -5.17 34.35
C GLY A 193 -6.48 -5.26 32.83
N GLY A 194 -5.63 -4.62 32.03
CA GLY A 194 -5.63 -4.75 30.59
C GLY A 194 -5.54 -3.45 29.81
N SER A 195 -5.70 -3.55 28.49
CA SER A 195 -5.58 -2.42 27.58
C SER A 195 -6.91 -1.68 27.46
N ILE A 196 -6.95 -0.39 27.82
CA ILE A 196 -8.15 0.47 27.66
C ILE A 196 -8.41 0.82 26.20
N THR A 197 -9.67 1.06 25.87
CA THR A 197 -10.13 1.54 24.57
C THR A 197 -10.01 3.07 24.47
N SER A 198 -10.13 3.62 23.25
CA SER A 198 -10.22 5.06 23.04
C SER A 198 -11.42 5.67 23.80
N LYS A 199 -12.56 5.00 23.74
CA LYS A 199 -13.76 5.48 24.44
C LYS A 199 -13.56 5.56 25.95
N GLU A 200 -13.03 4.52 26.58
CA GLU A 200 -12.75 4.50 28.01
C GLU A 200 -11.74 5.59 28.41
N ALA A 201 -10.64 5.73 27.63
CA ALA A 201 -9.62 6.73 27.90
C ALA A 201 -10.13 8.17 27.79
N MET A 202 -10.97 8.44 26.78
CA MET A 202 -11.55 9.78 26.59
C MET A 202 -12.67 10.11 27.58
N HIS A 203 -13.40 9.09 28.09
CA HIS A 203 -14.46 9.32 29.09
C HIS A 203 -13.92 9.45 30.52
N ASP A 204 -12.77 8.87 30.83
CA ASP A 204 -12.09 9.04 32.12
C ASP A 204 -10.56 9.19 31.94
N PRO A 205 -10.11 10.38 31.46
CA PRO A 205 -8.70 10.61 31.11
C PRO A 205 -7.75 10.63 32.31
N LEU A 206 -8.26 10.67 33.53
CA LEU A 206 -7.48 10.57 34.79
C LEU A 206 -7.79 9.29 35.56
N GLY A 207 -8.51 8.33 34.94
CA GLY A 207 -8.91 7.08 35.54
C GLY A 207 -7.77 6.10 35.76
N LYS A 208 -8.03 5.06 36.55
CA LYS A 208 -7.02 4.05 36.94
C LYS A 208 -6.40 3.33 35.76
N GLY A 209 -7.14 3.12 34.67
CA GLY A 209 -6.64 2.49 33.44
C GLY A 209 -5.54 3.27 32.71
N MET A 210 -5.34 4.57 33.06
CA MET A 210 -4.34 5.46 32.47
C MET A 210 -2.94 5.23 33.05
N THR A 211 -2.44 4.01 32.99
CA THR A 211 -1.14 3.62 33.57
C THR A 211 0.03 4.03 32.68
N LEU A 212 0.41 5.32 32.73
CA LEU A 212 1.53 5.88 31.99
C LEU A 212 2.81 5.85 32.81
N VAL A 213 3.84 5.21 32.30
CA VAL A 213 5.10 4.93 33.00
C VAL A 213 6.24 5.67 32.33
N GLY A 214 6.79 6.66 32.97
CA GLY A 214 7.99 7.39 32.55
C GLY A 214 9.29 6.75 33.06
N ASP A 215 10.42 7.30 32.64
CA ASP A 215 11.76 6.91 33.07
C ASP A 215 12.02 5.39 32.92
N PHE A 216 11.79 4.88 31.70
CA PHE A 216 12.01 3.47 31.37
C PHE A 216 13.03 3.32 30.24
N MET A 217 12.72 3.81 29.04
CA MET A 217 13.63 3.77 27.89
C MET A 217 14.08 5.19 27.52
N HIS A 218 15.39 5.36 27.33
CA HIS A 218 16.01 6.65 26.98
C HIS A 218 16.57 6.59 25.55
N LEU A 219 15.67 6.57 24.56
CA LEU A 219 16.04 6.42 23.16
C LEU A 219 16.29 7.78 22.49
N PRO A 220 17.35 7.92 21.66
CA PRO A 220 17.57 9.12 20.84
C PRO A 220 16.33 9.47 20.02
N ASN A 221 16.03 10.76 19.92
CA ASN A 221 14.88 11.31 19.19
C ASN A 221 13.47 10.87 19.69
N MET A 222 13.38 10.06 20.78
CA MET A 222 12.12 9.61 21.35
C MET A 222 11.79 10.25 22.71
N GLN A 223 12.62 11.17 23.20
CA GLN A 223 12.45 11.80 24.53
C GLN A 223 11.15 12.60 24.70
N ARG A 224 10.51 12.92 23.56
CA ARG A 224 9.24 13.66 23.52
C ARG A 224 8.10 12.86 22.90
N VAL A 225 8.29 11.56 22.67
CA VAL A 225 7.35 10.71 21.95
C VAL A 225 6.65 9.74 22.88
N VAL A 226 5.31 9.70 22.84
CA VAL A 226 4.47 8.64 23.43
C VAL A 226 4.04 7.73 22.30
N THR A 227 4.35 6.44 22.39
CA THR A 227 4.05 5.47 21.32
C THR A 227 2.74 4.74 21.56
N ASP A 228 2.05 4.39 20.45
CA ASP A 228 0.94 3.45 20.46
C ASP A 228 0.95 2.52 19.23
N THR A 229 0.27 1.38 19.29
CA THR A 229 0.47 0.22 18.42
C THR A 229 -0.86 -0.29 17.86
N HIS A 230 -0.87 -1.13 16.81
CA HIS A 230 -2.12 -1.60 16.15
C HIS A 230 -3.12 -0.46 15.91
N PHE A 231 -2.61 0.70 15.53
CA PHE A 231 -3.22 1.98 15.80
C PHE A 231 -4.61 2.13 15.17
N HIS A 232 -4.70 2.05 13.85
CA HIS A 232 -5.99 2.15 13.15
C HIS A 232 -6.89 0.93 13.44
N LYS A 233 -6.34 -0.29 13.37
CA LYS A 233 -7.12 -1.53 13.53
C LYS A 233 -7.85 -1.63 14.86
N ARG A 234 -7.31 -1.02 15.92
CA ARG A 234 -7.90 -1.03 17.26
C ARG A 234 -8.44 0.33 17.67
N ASP A 235 -8.65 1.25 16.72
CA ASP A 235 -9.19 2.59 16.95
C ASP A 235 -8.51 3.32 18.12
N ARG A 236 -7.16 3.51 18.03
CA ARG A 236 -6.36 4.00 19.17
C ARG A 236 -6.07 5.49 19.19
N LEU A 237 -6.56 6.26 18.21
CA LEU A 237 -6.31 7.69 18.14
C LEU A 237 -6.85 8.42 19.37
N GLY A 238 -8.08 8.14 19.78
CA GLY A 238 -8.70 8.78 20.94
C GLY A 238 -7.94 8.51 22.24
N ARG A 239 -7.45 7.26 22.44
CA ARG A 239 -6.70 6.96 23.66
C ARG A 239 -5.31 7.60 23.66
N LEU A 240 -4.62 7.69 22.51
CA LEU A 240 -3.34 8.38 22.43
C LEU A 240 -3.50 9.88 22.72
N ILE A 241 -4.58 10.51 22.22
CA ILE A 241 -4.93 11.89 22.58
C ILE A 241 -5.17 12.02 24.11
N ALA A 242 -5.89 11.07 24.70
CA ALA A 242 -6.15 11.06 26.16
C ALA A 242 -4.86 10.85 26.96
N PHE A 243 -3.92 10.01 26.50
CA PHE A 243 -2.58 9.86 27.12
C PHE A 243 -1.82 11.18 27.12
N LEU A 244 -1.79 11.87 25.99
CA LEU A 244 -1.14 13.17 25.85
C LEU A 244 -1.83 14.24 26.71
N ALA A 245 -3.16 14.22 26.81
CA ALA A 245 -3.92 15.11 27.69
C ALA A 245 -3.57 14.90 29.18
N ASN A 246 -3.53 13.63 29.61
CA ASN A 246 -3.15 13.24 30.96
C ASN A 246 -1.72 13.72 31.32
N LEU A 247 -0.75 13.44 30.44
CA LEU A 247 0.65 13.82 30.63
C LEU A 247 0.82 15.36 30.61
N ARG A 248 0.10 16.09 29.77
CA ARG A 248 0.10 17.55 29.76
C ARG A 248 -0.50 18.14 31.04
N HIS A 249 -1.57 17.53 31.55
CA HIS A 249 -2.14 17.89 32.85
C HIS A 249 -1.14 17.67 34.00
N ALA A 250 -0.31 16.63 33.90
CA ALA A 250 0.80 16.37 34.82
C ALA A 250 2.03 17.27 34.62
N GLY A 251 2.01 18.22 33.69
CA GLY A 251 3.08 19.20 33.45
C GLY A 251 4.03 18.88 32.29
N HIS A 252 3.79 17.81 31.51
CA HIS A 252 4.64 17.40 30.37
C HIS A 252 4.10 17.97 29.04
N ALA A 253 4.28 19.28 28.83
CA ALA A 253 3.66 20.02 27.73
C ALA A 253 4.22 19.70 26.32
N ASP A 254 5.43 19.18 26.21
CA ASP A 254 6.18 19.03 24.93
C ASP A 254 5.98 17.69 24.23
N LEU A 255 5.17 16.82 24.81
CA LEU A 255 5.00 15.47 24.30
C LEU A 255 4.11 15.44 23.04
N VAL A 256 4.48 14.57 22.12
CA VAL A 256 3.74 14.21 20.91
C VAL A 256 3.42 12.71 20.92
N GLY A 257 2.39 12.32 20.19
CA GLY A 257 2.03 10.92 19.99
C GLY A 257 2.57 10.37 18.67
N LEU A 258 3.00 9.12 18.69
CA LEU A 258 3.37 8.37 17.50
C LEU A 258 2.65 7.01 17.52
N GLY A 259 1.57 6.91 16.73
CA GLY A 259 0.87 5.65 16.49
C GLY A 259 1.45 4.92 15.30
N VAL A 260 1.56 3.58 15.34
CA VAL A 260 1.95 2.79 14.17
C VAL A 260 0.90 1.72 13.92
N ASP A 261 0.44 1.64 12.66
CA ASP A 261 -0.56 0.67 12.24
C ASP A 261 -0.04 -0.76 12.28
N GLN A 262 -0.97 -1.72 12.34
CA GLN A 262 -0.63 -3.12 12.20
C GLN A 262 0.00 -3.38 10.82
N ASP A 263 0.89 -4.35 10.72
CA ASP A 263 1.59 -4.77 9.50
C ASP A 263 2.47 -3.64 8.88
N ALA A 264 2.83 -2.64 9.73
CA ALA A 264 3.68 -1.50 9.38
C ALA A 264 4.81 -1.30 10.40
N ALA A 265 5.95 -0.80 9.91
CA ALA A 265 7.13 -0.46 10.71
C ALA A 265 7.70 0.89 10.27
N LEU A 266 7.83 1.83 11.20
CA LEU A 266 8.56 3.08 11.00
C LEU A 266 10.03 2.85 11.37
N CYS A 267 10.89 2.93 10.38
CA CYS A 267 12.34 2.77 10.50
C CYS A 267 12.99 4.16 10.56
N VAL A 268 13.69 4.45 11.67
CA VAL A 268 14.28 5.76 11.96
C VAL A 268 15.80 5.62 12.00
N ASP A 269 16.49 6.36 11.15
CA ASP A 269 17.96 6.43 11.12
C ASP A 269 18.50 7.17 12.36
N GLY A 270 19.79 7.06 12.63
CA GLY A 270 20.45 7.70 13.78
C GLY A 270 20.34 9.24 13.78
N ASP A 271 20.13 9.86 12.63
CA ASP A 271 19.87 11.29 12.48
C ASP A 271 18.42 11.70 12.75
N GLY A 272 17.54 10.74 13.07
CA GLY A 272 16.14 10.98 13.43
C GLY A 272 15.15 11.01 12.27
N ILE A 273 15.60 10.70 11.05
CA ILE A 273 14.73 10.64 9.87
C ILE A 273 14.06 9.28 9.75
N GLY A 274 12.75 9.26 9.80
CA GLY A 274 11.92 8.05 9.72
C GLY A 274 11.34 7.79 8.34
N ARG A 275 11.28 6.51 7.96
CA ARG A 275 10.64 5.98 6.74
C ARG A 275 9.74 4.80 7.09
N LEU A 276 8.56 4.77 6.48
CA LEU A 276 7.61 3.68 6.72
C LEU A 276 7.80 2.54 5.73
N PHE A 277 7.72 1.31 6.24
CA PHE A 277 7.54 0.07 5.48
C PHE A 277 6.23 -0.59 5.92
N THR A 278 5.44 -1.09 4.99
CA THR A 278 4.16 -1.74 5.29
C THR A 278 3.87 -2.87 4.31
N ILE A 279 3.01 -3.81 4.72
CA ILE A 279 2.48 -4.88 3.88
C ILE A 279 1.09 -4.48 3.34
N ASP A 280 0.22 -3.98 4.23
CA ASP A 280 -1.21 -3.76 3.96
C ASP A 280 -1.59 -2.27 4.09
N ASN A 281 -0.87 -1.37 3.42
CA ASN A 281 -1.20 0.06 3.36
C ASN A 281 -1.38 0.78 4.71
N GLY A 282 -0.74 0.28 5.78
CA GLY A 282 -0.75 0.93 7.08
C GLY A 282 0.09 2.21 7.12
N PHE A 283 -0.16 3.05 8.10
CA PHE A 283 0.52 4.33 8.32
C PHE A 283 1.25 4.37 9.66
N ALA A 284 2.14 5.36 9.82
CA ALA A 284 2.44 5.92 11.12
C ALA A 284 1.67 7.26 11.27
N TRP A 285 1.26 7.55 12.49
CA TRP A 285 0.39 8.66 12.85
C TRP A 285 1.12 9.58 13.82
N LEU A 286 1.43 10.80 13.39
CA LEU A 286 1.97 11.82 14.27
C LEU A 286 0.82 12.62 14.88
N VAL A 287 0.73 12.66 16.20
CA VAL A 287 -0.34 13.31 16.96
C VAL A 287 0.26 14.44 17.80
N GLN A 288 -0.05 15.68 17.46
CA GLN A 288 0.55 16.88 18.03
C GLN A 288 -0.52 17.77 18.68
N PRO A 289 -0.79 17.63 19.97
CA PRO A 289 -1.72 18.50 20.66
C PRO A 289 -1.24 19.95 20.69
N LYS A 290 -2.17 20.87 20.56
CA LYS A 290 -1.89 22.31 20.65
C LYS A 290 -2.41 22.87 21.97
N GLY A 291 -1.51 23.27 22.87
CA GLY A 291 -1.89 23.82 24.17
C GLY A 291 -2.28 22.75 25.21
N ALA A 292 -2.90 23.20 26.30
CA ALA A 292 -3.48 22.34 27.33
C ALA A 292 -4.87 21.84 26.91
N PRO A 293 -5.36 20.72 27.47
CA PRO A 293 -6.75 20.31 27.29
C PRO A 293 -7.75 21.42 27.71
N ASP A 294 -8.86 21.56 27.00
CA ASP A 294 -9.92 22.51 27.33
C ASP A 294 -10.58 22.16 28.67
N ARG A 295 -10.77 20.84 28.93
CA ARG A 295 -11.20 20.30 30.23
C ARG A 295 -10.63 18.90 30.42
N ILE A 296 -10.00 18.66 31.58
CA ILE A 296 -9.56 17.35 32.04
C ILE A 296 -9.76 17.26 33.56
N GLU A 297 -10.71 16.44 33.98
CA GLU A 297 -11.10 16.24 35.37
C GLU A 297 -11.39 14.75 35.65
N ALA A 298 -11.11 14.30 36.88
CA ALA A 298 -11.37 12.91 37.24
C ALA A 298 -12.87 12.57 37.14
N GLY A 299 -13.17 11.43 36.49
CA GLY A 299 -14.53 10.94 36.29
C GLY A 299 -15.40 11.79 35.34
N LYS A 300 -14.79 12.69 34.57
CA LYS A 300 -15.48 13.45 33.53
C LYS A 300 -14.87 13.22 32.14
N PRO A 301 -15.69 13.26 31.10
CA PRO A 301 -15.18 13.17 29.73
C PRO A 301 -14.20 14.28 29.37
N LEU A 302 -13.20 13.94 28.55
CA LEU A 302 -12.19 14.84 28.03
C LEU A 302 -12.79 15.85 27.05
N GLU A 303 -12.34 17.12 27.17
CA GLU A 303 -12.47 18.12 26.12
C GLU A 303 -11.09 18.58 25.69
N TYR A 304 -10.77 18.41 24.42
CA TYR A 304 -9.47 18.76 23.86
C TYR A 304 -9.59 19.09 22.38
N SER A 305 -9.49 20.37 22.06
CA SER A 305 -9.63 20.87 20.70
C SER A 305 -8.28 21.13 20.03
N GLY A 306 -8.25 21.04 18.71
CA GLY A 306 -7.13 21.51 17.91
C GLY A 306 -5.89 20.62 17.94
N THR A 307 -6.01 19.32 18.22
CA THR A 307 -4.89 18.37 18.10
C THR A 307 -4.59 18.07 16.63
N HIS A 308 -3.38 18.39 16.19
CA HIS A 308 -2.91 18.11 14.83
C HIS A 308 -2.62 16.62 14.67
N VAL A 309 -3.07 16.01 13.57
CA VAL A 309 -2.86 14.57 13.26
C VAL A 309 -2.38 14.44 11.82
N THR A 310 -1.15 13.96 11.66
CA THR A 310 -0.52 13.85 10.35
C THR A 310 -0.19 12.39 10.03
N GLY A 311 -0.57 11.92 8.85
CA GLY A 311 -0.30 10.56 8.37
C GLY A 311 1.05 10.45 7.67
N VAL A 312 1.85 9.46 8.08
CA VAL A 312 3.16 9.13 7.50
C VAL A 312 3.03 7.85 6.68
N GLY A 313 3.08 7.94 5.37
CA GLY A 313 3.03 6.82 4.43
C GLY A 313 4.41 6.41 3.91
N THR A 314 4.45 5.47 2.96
CA THR A 314 5.71 4.94 2.40
C THR A 314 6.54 5.97 1.63
N GLN A 315 5.89 7.01 1.10
CA GLN A 315 6.56 8.12 0.40
C GLN A 315 6.91 9.30 1.32
N SER A 316 6.39 9.28 2.55
CA SER A 316 6.67 10.32 3.53
C SER A 316 8.06 10.19 4.14
N ARG A 317 8.55 11.29 4.71
CA ARG A 317 9.67 11.31 5.65
C ARG A 317 9.23 12.06 6.88
N ILE A 318 9.46 11.49 8.05
CA ILE A 318 9.24 12.17 9.32
C ILE A 318 10.58 12.49 9.96
N ASP A 319 10.78 13.74 10.38
CA ASP A 319 11.90 14.12 11.23
C ASP A 319 11.45 14.14 12.69
N LEU A 320 11.98 13.25 13.53
CA LEU A 320 11.64 13.17 14.95
C LEU A 320 12.30 14.24 15.82
N LYS A 321 13.19 15.08 15.27
CA LYS A 321 13.79 16.21 16.01
C LYS A 321 12.84 17.40 16.09
N ASP A 322 12.16 17.70 14.99
CA ASP A 322 11.22 18.83 14.91
C ASP A 322 9.76 18.40 14.61
N PHE A 323 9.53 17.09 14.47
CA PHE A 323 8.22 16.49 14.20
C PHE A 323 7.57 17.01 12.91
N LYS A 324 8.38 17.22 11.87
CA LYS A 324 7.89 17.56 10.55
C LYS A 324 7.74 16.34 9.68
N VAL A 325 6.66 16.32 8.92
CA VAL A 325 6.39 15.27 7.92
C VAL A 325 6.43 15.90 6.54
N SER A 326 7.33 15.45 5.70
CA SER A 326 7.32 15.78 4.27
C SER A 326 6.43 14.79 3.52
N ARG A 327 5.64 15.28 2.56
CA ARG A 327 4.67 14.48 1.78
C ARG A 327 3.74 13.65 2.68
N PRO A 328 3.00 14.30 3.60
CA PRO A 328 2.05 13.58 4.46
C PRO A 328 0.95 12.94 3.61
N VAL A 329 0.44 11.79 4.05
CA VAL A 329 -0.69 11.12 3.39
C VAL A 329 -2.00 11.85 3.68
N PHE A 330 -2.13 12.36 4.90
CA PHE A 330 -3.23 13.23 5.32
C PHE A 330 -2.75 14.18 6.42
N ASP A 331 -3.51 15.25 6.59
CA ASP A 331 -3.32 16.25 7.63
C ASP A 331 -4.70 16.66 8.17
N ALA A 332 -4.93 16.47 9.46
CA ALA A 332 -6.24 16.65 10.09
C ALA A 332 -6.14 17.32 11.46
N ILE A 333 -7.24 17.89 11.90
CA ILE A 333 -7.41 18.37 13.27
C ILE A 333 -8.38 17.46 14.00
N ALA A 334 -7.93 16.88 15.08
CA ALA A 334 -8.75 16.10 16.00
C ALA A 334 -9.29 17.00 17.11
N ASP A 335 -10.59 16.93 17.32
CA ASP A 335 -11.27 17.54 18.46
C ASP A 335 -11.96 16.46 19.28
N VAL A 336 -11.76 16.49 20.58
CA VAL A 336 -12.50 15.66 21.54
C VAL A 336 -13.47 16.56 22.29
N ARG A 337 -14.77 16.25 22.21
CA ARG A 337 -15.81 16.95 22.92
C ARG A 337 -16.72 15.96 23.64
N ASP A 338 -16.88 16.16 24.92
CA ASP A 338 -17.64 15.24 25.79
C ASP A 338 -17.21 13.76 25.64
N GLY A 339 -15.90 13.55 25.47
CA GLY A 339 -15.33 12.21 25.27
C GLY A 339 -15.55 11.59 23.90
N GLU A 340 -16.10 12.34 22.94
CA GLU A 340 -16.30 11.89 21.56
C GLU A 340 -15.30 12.56 20.62
N LEU A 341 -14.62 11.74 19.80
CA LEU A 341 -13.59 12.19 18.85
C LEU A 341 -14.21 12.56 17.50
N THR A 342 -13.86 13.73 16.99
CA THR A 342 -14.14 14.13 15.61
C THR A 342 -12.85 14.54 14.90
N LEU A 343 -12.71 14.16 13.62
CA LEU A 343 -11.61 14.60 12.76
C LEU A 343 -12.13 15.65 11.77
N ARG A 344 -11.58 16.85 11.83
CA ARG A 344 -11.81 17.93 10.84
C ARG A 344 -10.60 18.00 9.91
N GLY A 345 -10.85 18.26 8.62
CA GLY A 345 -9.78 18.30 7.63
C GLY A 345 -9.37 16.91 7.15
N ALA A 346 -9.95 15.82 7.67
CA ALA A 346 -9.99 14.58 6.96
C ALA A 346 -10.66 14.84 5.61
N HIS A 347 -9.97 14.52 4.52
CA HIS A 347 -10.43 14.85 3.18
C HIS A 347 -11.85 14.32 2.94
N ALA A 348 -12.75 15.17 2.46
CA ALA A 348 -14.05 14.70 2.04
C ALA A 348 -13.86 13.61 0.97
N PRO A 349 -14.46 12.43 1.13
CA PRO A 349 -14.35 11.38 0.12
C PRO A 349 -14.80 11.88 -1.25
N LEU A 350 -14.06 11.51 -2.29
CA LEU A 350 -14.32 11.97 -3.66
C LEU A 350 -14.03 10.84 -4.65
N LEU A 351 -14.96 10.61 -5.57
CA LEU A 351 -14.82 9.65 -6.65
C LEU A 351 -15.04 10.34 -7.98
N VAL A 352 -14.14 10.10 -8.93
CA VAL A 352 -14.14 10.65 -10.29
C VAL A 352 -14.07 9.50 -11.27
N ILE A 353 -14.88 9.51 -12.32
CA ILE A 353 -14.89 8.45 -13.34
C ILE A 353 -14.86 8.98 -14.76
N HIS A 354 -14.39 8.15 -15.69
CA HIS A 354 -14.66 8.29 -17.12
C HIS A 354 -15.14 6.97 -17.72
N GLY A 355 -15.94 7.07 -18.76
CA GLY A 355 -16.42 5.95 -19.57
C GLY A 355 -15.87 5.98 -21.01
N GLY A 356 -14.82 6.80 -21.25
CA GLY A 356 -14.14 6.91 -22.53
C GLY A 356 -14.33 8.24 -23.24
N ALA A 357 -13.28 8.68 -23.95
CA ALA A 357 -13.29 9.80 -24.90
C ALA A 357 -13.64 9.32 -26.33
N GLY A 358 -13.81 10.25 -27.27
CA GLY A 358 -14.14 9.95 -28.67
C GLY A 358 -15.64 9.72 -28.90
N VAL A 359 -16.50 10.26 -28.04
CA VAL A 359 -17.96 10.20 -28.21
C VAL A 359 -18.40 11.22 -29.24
N GLU A 360 -19.07 10.76 -30.29
CA GLU A 360 -19.61 11.60 -31.37
C GLU A 360 -21.13 11.78 -31.23
N ARG A 361 -21.62 13.03 -31.36
CA ARG A 361 -23.07 13.31 -31.30
C ARG A 361 -23.84 12.60 -32.41
N ALA A 362 -23.23 12.48 -33.58
CA ALA A 362 -23.86 11.86 -34.76
C ALA A 362 -24.19 10.37 -34.55
N SER A 363 -23.43 9.68 -33.70
CA SER A 363 -23.64 8.25 -33.35
C SER A 363 -24.54 8.06 -32.13
N MET A 364 -24.92 9.15 -31.44
CA MET A 364 -25.61 9.10 -30.16
C MET A 364 -27.11 9.21 -30.31
N THR A 365 -27.85 8.16 -29.98
CA THR A 365 -29.32 8.23 -29.87
C THR A 365 -29.74 8.64 -28.46
N PRO A 366 -30.93 9.25 -28.27
CA PRO A 366 -31.42 9.60 -26.92
C PRO A 366 -31.45 8.43 -25.95
N ARG A 367 -31.71 7.20 -26.43
CA ARG A 367 -31.71 5.98 -25.63
C ARG A 367 -30.30 5.60 -25.16
N ILE A 368 -29.30 5.68 -26.04
CA ILE A 368 -27.89 5.38 -25.71
C ILE A 368 -27.39 6.43 -24.71
N GLU A 369 -27.67 7.71 -24.95
CA GLU A 369 -27.25 8.79 -24.05
C GLU A 369 -27.86 8.63 -22.64
N ALA A 370 -29.17 8.39 -22.54
CA ALA A 370 -29.83 8.16 -21.28
C ALA A 370 -29.27 6.92 -20.53
N GLY A 371 -29.00 5.84 -21.27
CA GLY A 371 -28.38 4.63 -20.72
C GLY A 371 -26.98 4.90 -20.20
N ALA A 372 -26.14 5.59 -20.96
CA ALA A 372 -24.78 5.93 -20.55
C ALA A 372 -24.75 6.83 -19.31
N ARG A 373 -25.61 7.85 -19.23
CA ARG A 373 -25.74 8.71 -18.03
C ARG A 373 -26.15 7.90 -16.82
N ALA A 374 -27.16 7.02 -16.96
CA ALA A 374 -27.61 6.16 -15.86
C ALA A 374 -26.52 5.19 -15.37
N ALA A 375 -25.73 4.61 -16.28
CA ALA A 375 -24.63 3.72 -15.92
C ALA A 375 -23.50 4.47 -15.21
N LEU A 376 -23.13 5.68 -15.66
CA LEU A 376 -22.18 6.54 -14.97
C LEU A 376 -22.65 6.89 -13.55
N GLU A 377 -23.91 7.28 -13.39
CA GLU A 377 -24.49 7.56 -12.07
C GLU A 377 -24.44 6.32 -11.15
N LEU A 378 -24.77 5.13 -11.69
CA LEU A 378 -24.71 3.89 -10.92
C LEU A 378 -23.29 3.57 -10.48
N ALA A 379 -22.30 3.71 -11.37
CA ALA A 379 -20.88 3.51 -11.06
C ALA A 379 -20.40 4.46 -9.96
N LEU A 380 -20.75 5.75 -10.07
CA LEU A 380 -20.45 6.76 -9.05
C LEU A 380 -21.06 6.40 -7.69
N ARG A 381 -22.36 6.05 -7.65
CA ARG A 381 -23.04 5.67 -6.41
C ARG A 381 -22.44 4.42 -5.76
N LYS A 382 -22.08 3.41 -6.57
CA LYS A 382 -21.50 2.15 -6.07
C LYS A 382 -20.11 2.37 -5.50
N GLY A 383 -19.22 3.04 -6.23
CA GLY A 383 -17.88 3.34 -5.71
C GLY A 383 -17.90 4.28 -4.50
N TYR A 384 -18.75 5.30 -4.52
CA TYR A 384 -18.86 6.23 -3.39
C TYR A 384 -19.46 5.60 -2.13
N ALA A 385 -20.30 4.59 -2.25
CA ALA A 385 -20.82 3.83 -1.11
C ALA A 385 -19.68 3.13 -0.34
N GLU A 386 -18.65 2.64 -1.06
CA GLU A 386 -17.44 2.08 -0.42
C GLU A 386 -16.72 3.15 0.41
N LEU A 387 -16.49 4.34 -0.15
CA LEU A 387 -15.86 5.46 0.57
C LEU A 387 -16.67 5.89 1.80
N LYS A 388 -18.00 5.98 1.67
CA LYS A 388 -18.88 6.33 2.79
C LYS A 388 -18.88 5.29 3.91
N SER A 389 -18.61 4.03 3.59
CA SER A 389 -18.48 2.95 4.59
C SER A 389 -17.09 2.92 5.27
N GLY A 390 -16.20 3.87 4.95
CA GLY A 390 -14.85 3.96 5.50
C GLY A 390 -13.82 3.06 4.81
N LYS A 391 -14.17 2.46 3.66
CA LYS A 391 -13.24 1.65 2.87
C LYS A 391 -12.25 2.50 2.09
N THR A 392 -11.26 1.85 1.49
CA THR A 392 -10.13 2.50 0.81
C THR A 392 -10.51 3.10 -0.54
N ALA A 393 -9.67 4.02 -1.03
CA ALA A 393 -9.78 4.55 -2.39
C ALA A 393 -9.74 3.43 -3.45
N THR A 394 -8.91 2.39 -3.25
CA THR A 394 -8.84 1.20 -4.13
C THR A 394 -10.14 0.41 -4.17
N ASP A 395 -10.86 0.29 -3.04
CA ASP A 395 -12.19 -0.36 -3.01
C ASP A 395 -13.19 0.41 -3.86
N ALA A 396 -13.20 1.73 -3.76
CA ALA A 396 -14.10 2.60 -4.52
C ALA A 396 -13.83 2.55 -6.02
N VAL A 397 -12.56 2.65 -6.44
CA VAL A 397 -12.12 2.53 -7.83
C VAL A 397 -12.56 1.19 -8.40
N THR A 398 -12.29 0.09 -7.68
CA THR A 398 -12.65 -1.26 -8.08
C THR A 398 -14.17 -1.40 -8.26
N ALA A 399 -14.96 -0.93 -7.29
CA ALA A 399 -16.42 -1.02 -7.33
C ALA A 399 -17.02 -0.20 -8.50
N ALA A 400 -16.50 1.00 -8.78
CA ALA A 400 -16.97 1.83 -9.88
C ALA A 400 -16.65 1.21 -11.24
N ILE A 401 -15.42 0.74 -11.44
CA ILE A 401 -14.99 0.14 -12.71
C ILE A 401 -15.74 -1.17 -12.97
N THR A 402 -15.99 -2.00 -11.96
CA THR A 402 -16.77 -3.23 -12.10
C THR A 402 -18.16 -2.98 -12.67
N VAL A 403 -18.83 -1.89 -12.27
CA VAL A 403 -20.13 -1.48 -12.85
C VAL A 403 -19.99 -1.14 -14.34
N LEU A 404 -18.94 -0.42 -14.71
CA LEU A 404 -18.71 -0.02 -16.11
C LEU A 404 -18.26 -1.22 -16.97
N GLU A 405 -17.50 -2.17 -16.43
CA GLU A 405 -17.14 -3.43 -17.10
C GLU A 405 -18.36 -4.36 -17.35
N ASP A 406 -19.34 -4.31 -16.49
CA ASP A 406 -20.58 -5.12 -16.64
C ASP A 406 -21.59 -4.49 -17.61
N ASP A 407 -21.42 -3.21 -18.00
CA ASP A 407 -22.33 -2.50 -18.89
C ASP A 407 -21.85 -2.56 -20.36
N PRO A 408 -22.67 -3.08 -21.30
CA PRO A 408 -22.28 -3.23 -22.71
C PRO A 408 -22.12 -1.91 -23.48
N LEU A 409 -22.42 -0.77 -22.89
CA LEU A 409 -22.27 0.54 -23.56
C LEU A 409 -20.81 1.01 -23.61
N PHE A 410 -19.97 0.56 -22.67
CA PHE A 410 -18.58 0.98 -22.56
C PHE A 410 -17.63 -0.05 -23.20
N ASN A 411 -16.42 0.38 -23.58
CA ASN A 411 -15.41 -0.51 -24.13
C ASN A 411 -14.51 -1.07 -23.02
N ALA A 412 -15.08 -1.87 -22.15
CA ALA A 412 -14.42 -2.62 -21.11
C ALA A 412 -15.29 -3.83 -20.73
N GLY A 413 -14.71 -4.92 -20.27
CA GLY A 413 -15.47 -6.10 -19.88
C GLY A 413 -16.50 -6.51 -20.93
N LYS A 414 -17.78 -6.53 -20.59
CA LYS A 414 -18.88 -6.99 -21.46
C LYS A 414 -19.05 -6.20 -22.76
N GLY A 415 -18.69 -4.93 -22.80
CA GLY A 415 -18.79 -4.08 -23.98
C GLY A 415 -17.51 -3.96 -24.77
N ALA A 416 -16.51 -4.77 -24.49
CA ALA A 416 -15.20 -4.73 -25.12
C ALA A 416 -15.28 -4.94 -26.65
N VAL A 417 -14.44 -4.20 -27.37
CA VAL A 417 -14.27 -4.33 -28.82
C VAL A 417 -13.61 -5.67 -29.19
N PHE A 418 -13.68 -6.00 -30.49
CA PHE A 418 -13.09 -7.21 -31.03
C PHE A 418 -11.72 -6.95 -31.66
N THR A 419 -10.81 -7.92 -31.53
CA THR A 419 -9.59 -8.05 -32.32
C THR A 419 -9.91 -8.36 -33.77
N HIS A 420 -8.94 -8.25 -34.65
CA HIS A 420 -9.04 -8.67 -36.05
C HIS A 420 -9.55 -10.12 -36.22
N ASP A 421 -9.13 -11.00 -35.35
CA ASP A 421 -9.53 -12.43 -35.33
C ASP A 421 -10.91 -12.68 -34.72
N GLY A 422 -11.66 -11.63 -34.37
CA GLY A 422 -13.01 -11.74 -33.81
C GLY A 422 -13.04 -12.22 -32.37
N LYS A 423 -11.96 -12.00 -31.60
CA LYS A 423 -11.89 -12.27 -30.15
C LYS A 423 -12.00 -11.00 -29.34
N ASN A 424 -12.36 -11.11 -28.06
CA ASN A 424 -12.22 -10.01 -27.11
C ASN A 424 -10.95 -10.25 -26.29
N GLU A 425 -10.10 -9.24 -26.18
CA GLU A 425 -8.90 -9.19 -25.33
C GLU A 425 -9.01 -7.99 -24.41
N LEU A 426 -8.93 -8.22 -23.11
CA LEU A 426 -9.22 -7.26 -22.05
C LEU A 426 -7.95 -6.89 -21.30
N ASP A 427 -7.82 -5.61 -20.99
CA ASP A 427 -6.67 -5.05 -20.29
C ASP A 427 -7.16 -4.20 -19.11
N ALA A 428 -6.49 -4.24 -17.96
CA ALA A 428 -6.78 -3.37 -16.82
C ALA A 428 -5.56 -3.13 -15.94
N ALA A 429 -5.54 -1.98 -15.26
CA ALA A 429 -4.58 -1.70 -14.19
C ALA A 429 -5.25 -0.98 -13.03
N ILE A 430 -4.69 -1.16 -11.84
CA ILE A 430 -5.02 -0.43 -10.61
C ILE A 430 -3.76 -0.05 -9.87
N MET A 431 -3.75 1.12 -9.24
CA MET A 431 -2.61 1.60 -8.45
C MET A 431 -3.08 2.31 -7.19
N ASP A 432 -2.46 1.97 -6.06
CA ASP A 432 -2.58 2.66 -4.79
C ASP A 432 -1.53 3.78 -4.70
N GLY A 433 -1.98 5.00 -4.57
CA GLY A 433 -1.09 6.17 -4.54
C GLY A 433 -0.31 6.34 -3.23
N SER A 434 -0.77 5.75 -2.15
CA SER A 434 -0.11 5.86 -0.84
C SER A 434 1.10 4.94 -0.70
N THR A 435 1.07 3.78 -1.36
CA THR A 435 2.11 2.75 -1.29
C THR A 435 2.89 2.59 -2.58
N LEU A 436 2.35 3.08 -3.71
CA LEU A 436 2.79 2.79 -5.08
C LEU A 436 2.60 1.31 -5.48
N ALA A 437 1.85 0.53 -4.69
CA ALA A 437 1.46 -0.80 -5.10
C ALA A 437 0.59 -0.73 -6.36
N ALA A 438 0.87 -1.57 -7.33
CA ALA A 438 0.14 -1.60 -8.58
C ALA A 438 -0.03 -3.04 -9.07
N GLY A 439 -1.13 -3.26 -9.78
CA GLY A 439 -1.39 -4.52 -10.47
C GLY A 439 -2.02 -4.27 -11.82
N ALA A 440 -1.65 -5.08 -12.80
CA ALA A 440 -2.13 -4.98 -14.17
C ALA A 440 -2.31 -6.34 -14.81
N VAL A 441 -3.26 -6.41 -15.74
CA VAL A 441 -3.46 -7.56 -16.62
C VAL A 441 -3.68 -7.10 -18.04
N ALA A 442 -3.20 -7.87 -19.01
CA ALA A 442 -3.41 -7.60 -20.43
C ALA A 442 -3.69 -8.88 -21.21
N GLY A 443 -4.51 -8.75 -22.28
CA GLY A 443 -4.81 -9.84 -23.19
C GLY A 443 -5.55 -11.01 -22.53
N VAL A 444 -6.39 -10.77 -21.50
CA VAL A 444 -7.22 -11.81 -20.89
C VAL A 444 -8.54 -11.95 -21.65
N HIS A 445 -9.05 -13.20 -21.75
CA HIS A 445 -10.20 -13.54 -22.61
C HIS A 445 -11.44 -14.00 -21.85
N ARG A 446 -11.28 -14.47 -20.61
CA ARG A 446 -12.33 -15.16 -19.85
C ARG A 446 -12.57 -14.60 -18.45
N VAL A 447 -11.87 -13.52 -18.09
CA VAL A 447 -12.04 -12.86 -16.80
C VAL A 447 -13.16 -11.83 -16.92
N ARG A 448 -14.29 -12.07 -16.25
CA ARG A 448 -15.47 -11.21 -16.33
C ARG A 448 -15.17 -9.73 -16.04
N ASN A 449 -14.42 -9.49 -14.97
CA ASN A 449 -14.04 -8.15 -14.52
C ASN A 449 -12.50 -8.05 -14.39
N PRO A 450 -11.81 -7.61 -15.44
CA PRO A 450 -10.34 -7.51 -15.44
C PRO A 450 -9.78 -6.65 -14.31
N ILE A 451 -10.48 -5.61 -13.88
CA ILE A 451 -10.04 -4.75 -12.77
C ILE A 451 -9.90 -5.52 -11.44
N LEU A 452 -10.78 -6.51 -11.20
CA LEU A 452 -10.68 -7.37 -10.02
C LEU A 452 -9.42 -8.25 -10.08
N LEU A 453 -9.07 -8.74 -11.28
CA LEU A 453 -7.85 -9.54 -11.45
C LEU A 453 -6.60 -8.65 -11.34
N ALA A 454 -6.60 -7.46 -11.92
CA ALA A 454 -5.52 -6.49 -11.74
C ALA A 454 -5.28 -6.18 -10.26
N ARG A 455 -6.35 -6.00 -9.48
CA ARG A 455 -6.29 -5.84 -8.04
C ARG A 455 -5.71 -7.07 -7.34
N ALA A 456 -6.13 -8.27 -7.72
CA ALA A 456 -5.58 -9.51 -7.16
C ALA A 456 -4.08 -9.68 -7.47
N VAL A 457 -3.61 -9.25 -8.64
CA VAL A 457 -2.17 -9.21 -8.96
C VAL A 457 -1.45 -8.27 -7.99
N MET A 458 -1.99 -7.08 -7.73
CA MET A 458 -1.41 -6.11 -6.79
C MET A 458 -1.32 -6.64 -5.36
N GLU A 459 -2.40 -7.28 -4.87
CA GLU A 459 -2.55 -7.65 -3.46
C GLU A 459 -1.96 -9.03 -3.12
N HIS A 460 -1.86 -9.93 -4.12
CA HIS A 460 -1.58 -11.35 -3.87
C HIS A 460 -0.44 -11.92 -4.70
N SER A 461 0.38 -11.07 -5.33
CA SER A 461 1.56 -11.54 -6.06
C SER A 461 2.75 -10.59 -5.89
N PRO A 462 3.98 -11.05 -6.11
CA PRO A 462 5.16 -10.18 -6.16
C PRO A 462 5.29 -9.42 -7.50
N HIS A 463 4.40 -9.70 -8.46
CA HIS A 463 4.44 -9.13 -9.80
C HIS A 463 3.52 -7.92 -9.91
N VAL A 464 3.86 -7.02 -10.83
CA VAL A 464 2.99 -5.87 -11.15
C VAL A 464 2.09 -6.18 -12.33
N MET A 465 2.51 -7.01 -13.30
CA MET A 465 1.76 -7.27 -14.52
C MET A 465 1.78 -8.75 -14.90
N MET A 466 0.63 -9.27 -15.28
CA MET A 466 0.45 -10.62 -15.83
C MET A 466 -0.35 -10.54 -17.14
N VAL A 467 -0.10 -11.49 -18.10
CA VAL A 467 -0.73 -11.43 -19.42
C VAL A 467 -1.31 -12.78 -19.83
N GLY A 468 -2.38 -12.74 -20.66
CA GLY A 468 -2.97 -13.88 -21.35
C GLY A 468 -3.30 -15.08 -20.44
N ASP A 469 -2.99 -16.28 -20.92
CA ASP A 469 -3.30 -17.53 -20.20
C ASP A 469 -2.63 -17.63 -18.82
N GLY A 470 -1.46 -17.00 -18.64
CA GLY A 470 -0.77 -16.96 -17.35
C GLY A 470 -1.59 -16.16 -16.31
N ALA A 471 -2.15 -15.03 -16.71
CA ALA A 471 -3.04 -14.24 -15.86
C ALA A 471 -4.34 -14.98 -15.54
N GLU A 472 -4.91 -15.73 -16.50
CA GLU A 472 -6.11 -16.53 -16.27
C GLU A 472 -5.85 -17.75 -15.38
N THR A 473 -4.66 -18.35 -15.47
CA THR A 473 -4.23 -19.40 -14.53
C THR A 473 -4.16 -18.85 -13.11
N PHE A 474 -3.50 -17.71 -12.92
CA PHE A 474 -3.46 -17.02 -11.63
C PHE A 474 -4.87 -16.68 -11.14
N ALA A 475 -5.75 -16.20 -12.01
CA ALA A 475 -7.15 -15.94 -11.68
C ALA A 475 -7.84 -17.18 -11.09
N THR A 476 -7.69 -18.32 -11.76
CA THR A 476 -8.28 -19.59 -11.32
C THR A 476 -7.73 -20.04 -9.96
N GLU A 477 -6.43 -19.93 -9.74
CA GLU A 477 -5.79 -20.22 -8.44
C GLU A 477 -6.28 -19.32 -7.32
N ARG A 478 -6.72 -18.08 -7.64
CA ARG A 478 -7.33 -17.13 -6.70
C ARG A 478 -8.85 -17.26 -6.58
N GLY A 479 -9.45 -18.29 -7.18
CA GLY A 479 -10.86 -18.58 -7.06
C GLY A 479 -11.78 -17.79 -7.99
N PHE A 480 -11.24 -17.09 -8.99
CA PHE A 480 -12.04 -16.44 -10.02
C PHE A 480 -12.75 -17.47 -10.89
N LYS A 481 -14.02 -17.22 -11.16
CA LYS A 481 -14.78 -18.01 -12.12
C LYS A 481 -14.62 -17.42 -13.50
N LEU A 482 -13.97 -18.16 -14.39
CA LEU A 482 -13.84 -17.76 -15.78
C LEU A 482 -15.19 -17.92 -16.51
N VAL A 483 -15.49 -16.96 -17.39
CA VAL A 483 -16.70 -16.97 -18.21
C VAL A 483 -16.38 -17.49 -19.61
N ASP A 484 -17.41 -17.96 -20.32
CA ASP A 484 -17.29 -18.26 -21.75
C ASP A 484 -17.02 -16.96 -22.53
N PRO A 485 -16.12 -16.94 -23.53
CA PRO A 485 -15.82 -15.72 -24.31
C PRO A 485 -17.05 -15.06 -24.96
N SER A 486 -18.11 -15.80 -25.23
CA SER A 486 -19.37 -15.26 -25.75
C SER A 486 -20.06 -14.26 -24.79
N TYR A 487 -19.70 -14.27 -23.52
CA TYR A 487 -20.17 -13.29 -22.51
C TYR A 487 -19.88 -11.84 -22.95
N PHE A 488 -18.72 -11.60 -23.59
CA PHE A 488 -18.28 -10.26 -24.00
C PHE A 488 -18.88 -9.81 -25.34
N ARG A 489 -19.46 -10.74 -26.11
CA ARG A 489 -19.98 -10.45 -27.44
C ARG A 489 -21.20 -9.55 -27.37
N THR A 490 -21.12 -8.42 -28.07
CA THR A 490 -22.28 -7.53 -28.34
C THR A 490 -22.45 -7.35 -29.85
N ASP A 491 -23.71 -7.24 -30.32
CA ASP A 491 -23.98 -7.06 -31.75
C ASP A 491 -23.39 -5.75 -32.28
N ARG A 492 -23.41 -4.67 -31.48
CA ARG A 492 -22.83 -3.39 -31.85
C ARG A 492 -21.34 -3.53 -32.15
N ARG A 493 -20.58 -4.09 -31.22
CA ARG A 493 -19.11 -4.26 -31.38
C ARG A 493 -18.75 -5.24 -32.50
N TRP A 494 -19.60 -6.25 -32.71
CA TRP A 494 -19.44 -7.17 -33.82
C TRP A 494 -19.65 -6.45 -35.19
N GLN A 495 -20.66 -5.59 -35.31
CA GLN A 495 -20.90 -4.79 -36.54
C GLN A 495 -19.76 -3.82 -36.79
N GLU A 496 -19.19 -3.18 -35.76
CA GLU A 496 -18.00 -2.33 -35.88
C GLU A 496 -16.80 -3.11 -36.45
N LEU A 497 -16.53 -4.33 -35.95
CA LEU A 497 -15.49 -5.20 -36.53
C LEU A 497 -15.80 -5.57 -37.99
N GLN A 498 -17.04 -5.99 -38.30
CA GLN A 498 -17.40 -6.36 -39.67
C GLN A 498 -17.20 -5.24 -40.69
N LYS A 499 -17.43 -4.00 -40.25
CA LYS A 499 -17.14 -2.79 -41.05
C LYS A 499 -15.63 -2.66 -41.27
N ALA A 500 -14.82 -2.75 -40.19
CA ALA A 500 -13.37 -2.65 -40.29
C ALA A 500 -12.76 -3.70 -41.24
N LEU A 501 -13.24 -4.96 -41.16
CA LEU A 501 -12.79 -6.07 -42.02
C LEU A 501 -13.17 -5.84 -43.50
N LYS A 502 -14.30 -5.20 -43.80
CA LYS A 502 -14.68 -4.81 -45.16
C LYS A 502 -13.75 -3.74 -45.69
N ASP A 503 -13.42 -2.74 -44.89
CA ASP A 503 -12.50 -1.67 -45.25
C ASP A 503 -11.08 -2.22 -45.49
N ASP A 504 -10.64 -3.23 -44.71
CA ASP A 504 -9.40 -3.97 -44.92
C ASP A 504 -9.39 -4.71 -46.27
N ALA A 505 -10.44 -5.47 -46.53
CA ALA A 505 -10.60 -6.16 -47.82
C ALA A 505 -10.66 -5.23 -49.01
N ALA A 506 -11.06 -3.97 -48.81
CA ALA A 506 -11.03 -2.90 -49.81
C ALA A 506 -9.66 -2.23 -49.95
N GLY A 507 -8.65 -2.65 -49.21
CA GLY A 507 -7.28 -2.12 -49.25
C GLY A 507 -7.06 -0.83 -48.45
N VAL A 508 -7.98 -0.45 -47.57
CA VAL A 508 -7.78 0.67 -46.64
C VAL A 508 -6.72 0.29 -45.60
N SER A 509 -5.70 1.10 -45.48
CA SER A 509 -4.60 0.81 -44.56
C SER A 509 -5.07 0.69 -43.09
N LEU A 510 -4.35 -0.09 -42.27
CA LEU A 510 -4.68 -0.25 -40.86
C LEU A 510 -4.73 1.10 -40.13
N SER A 511 -3.80 2.03 -40.46
CA SER A 511 -3.78 3.36 -39.84
C SER A 511 -5.02 4.18 -40.20
N GLU A 512 -5.48 4.15 -41.46
CA GLU A 512 -6.69 4.84 -41.86
C GLU A 512 -7.95 4.23 -41.21
N ARG A 513 -8.02 2.89 -41.11
CA ARG A 513 -9.11 2.20 -40.39
C ARG A 513 -9.16 2.58 -38.94
N LEU A 514 -8.02 2.57 -38.24
CA LEU A 514 -7.93 2.94 -36.82
C LEU A 514 -8.30 4.42 -36.63
N MET A 515 -7.91 5.31 -37.54
CA MET A 515 -8.34 6.73 -37.54
C MET A 515 -9.83 6.89 -37.78
N ALA A 516 -10.44 6.07 -38.67
CA ALA A 516 -11.86 6.11 -38.94
C ALA A 516 -12.73 5.54 -37.80
N LEU A 517 -12.17 4.61 -37.02
CA LEU A 517 -12.85 3.93 -35.92
C LEU A 517 -12.73 4.67 -34.58
N LYS A 518 -12.44 5.95 -34.54
CA LYS A 518 -12.18 6.88 -33.40
C LYS A 518 -12.95 6.62 -32.06
N HIS A 519 -13.44 5.43 -31.84
CA HIS A 519 -14.21 5.09 -30.65
C HIS A 519 -13.31 4.51 -29.56
N PHE A 520 -12.69 5.40 -28.80
CA PHE A 520 -11.97 5.09 -27.59
C PHE A 520 -12.96 4.99 -26.43
N GLY A 521 -13.25 3.82 -25.93
CA GLY A 521 -14.29 3.64 -24.92
C GLY A 521 -13.76 3.14 -23.58
N THR A 522 -12.46 3.25 -23.32
CA THR A 522 -11.79 2.89 -22.07
C THR A 522 -12.51 3.46 -20.85
N VAL A 523 -12.71 2.67 -19.80
CA VAL A 523 -13.29 3.15 -18.54
C VAL A 523 -12.22 3.36 -17.48
N GLY A 524 -12.43 4.30 -16.58
CA GLY A 524 -11.52 4.53 -15.47
C GLY A 524 -12.15 5.22 -14.29
N ALA A 525 -11.48 5.12 -13.15
CA ALA A 525 -11.90 5.76 -11.92
C ALA A 525 -10.70 6.21 -11.09
N LEU A 526 -10.88 7.32 -10.39
CA LEU A 526 -9.98 7.85 -9.38
C LEU A 526 -10.77 8.05 -8.10
N ALA A 527 -10.17 7.75 -6.96
CA ALA A 527 -10.81 8.00 -5.68
C ALA A 527 -9.84 8.66 -4.70
N ARG A 528 -10.40 9.48 -3.82
CA ARG A 528 -9.78 9.94 -2.59
C ARG A 528 -10.66 9.51 -1.42
N ASP A 529 -10.12 8.73 -0.49
CA ASP A 529 -10.84 8.33 0.70
C ASP A 529 -10.79 9.38 1.83
N SER A 530 -11.46 9.10 2.94
CA SER A 530 -11.50 10.00 4.09
C SER A 530 -10.16 10.24 4.78
N GLN A 531 -9.15 9.41 4.46
CA GLN A 531 -7.77 9.58 4.93
C GLN A 531 -6.89 10.33 3.92
N GLY A 532 -7.47 10.81 2.79
CA GLY A 532 -6.74 11.49 1.74
C GLY A 532 -5.94 10.58 0.81
N ARG A 533 -6.06 9.24 0.95
CA ARG A 533 -5.37 8.30 0.08
C ARG A 533 -5.99 8.33 -1.31
N LEU A 534 -5.13 8.32 -2.32
CA LEU A 534 -5.52 8.31 -3.72
C LEU A 534 -5.36 6.92 -4.33
N ALA A 535 -6.27 6.58 -5.25
CA ALA A 535 -6.12 5.40 -6.11
C ALA A 535 -6.56 5.73 -7.53
N ALA A 536 -5.98 5.05 -8.51
CA ALA A 536 -6.36 5.09 -9.91
C ALA A 536 -6.58 3.69 -10.46
N GLY A 537 -7.53 3.56 -11.37
CA GLY A 537 -7.72 2.34 -12.14
C GLY A 537 -8.27 2.63 -13.54
N THR A 538 -7.91 1.78 -14.48
CA THR A 538 -8.34 1.88 -15.88
C THR A 538 -8.61 0.48 -16.42
N SER A 539 -9.64 0.30 -17.24
CA SER A 539 -9.99 -0.98 -17.89
C SER A 539 -10.46 -0.76 -19.31
N THR A 540 -10.10 -1.66 -20.22
CA THR A 540 -10.40 -1.50 -21.66
C THR A 540 -10.45 -2.82 -22.42
N GLY A 541 -11.14 -2.84 -23.56
CA GLY A 541 -11.00 -3.84 -24.62
C GLY A 541 -9.96 -3.45 -25.69
N GLY A 542 -9.33 -2.28 -25.56
CA GLY A 542 -8.39 -1.74 -26.57
C GLY A 542 -9.09 -1.07 -27.75
N MET A 543 -8.59 -1.27 -28.97
CA MET A 543 -9.11 -0.70 -30.23
C MET A 543 -9.79 -1.80 -31.06
N THR A 544 -10.88 -1.44 -31.75
CA THR A 544 -11.53 -2.32 -32.73
C THR A 544 -10.52 -2.68 -33.84
N ASP A 545 -10.54 -3.94 -34.28
CA ASP A 545 -9.64 -4.45 -35.30
C ASP A 545 -8.15 -4.48 -34.90
N LYS A 546 -7.83 -4.41 -33.57
CA LYS A 546 -6.45 -4.56 -33.10
C LYS A 546 -5.87 -5.91 -33.47
N GLN A 547 -4.57 -5.95 -33.81
CA GLN A 547 -3.86 -7.12 -34.27
C GLN A 547 -2.66 -7.47 -33.37
N TYR A 548 -2.13 -8.66 -33.51
CA TYR A 548 -0.84 -9.10 -32.96
C TYR A 548 -0.74 -9.03 -31.42
N GLY A 549 -1.88 -9.10 -30.69
CA GLY A 549 -1.89 -8.95 -29.24
C GLY A 549 -1.59 -7.50 -28.79
N ARG A 550 -2.04 -6.50 -29.54
CA ARG A 550 -1.80 -5.09 -29.25
C ARG A 550 -2.36 -4.73 -27.87
N VAL A 551 -1.51 -4.18 -27.03
CA VAL A 551 -1.83 -3.61 -25.72
C VAL A 551 -1.69 -2.09 -25.80
N GLY A 552 -2.69 -1.34 -25.29
CA GLY A 552 -2.66 0.11 -25.18
C GLY A 552 -2.05 0.60 -23.87
N ASP A 553 -2.32 1.85 -23.56
CA ASP A 553 -1.83 2.55 -22.38
C ASP A 553 -2.49 2.08 -21.06
N SER A 554 -3.72 1.60 -21.10
CA SER A 554 -4.55 1.33 -19.92
C SER A 554 -3.90 0.40 -18.89
N PRO A 555 -3.28 -0.75 -19.26
CA PRO A 555 -2.61 -1.62 -18.28
C PRO A 555 -1.18 -1.18 -17.96
N ILE A 556 -0.66 -0.14 -18.62
CA ILE A 556 0.71 0.34 -18.42
C ILE A 556 0.72 1.43 -17.35
N VAL A 557 1.24 1.08 -16.17
CA VAL A 557 1.42 2.02 -15.05
C VAL A 557 2.33 3.16 -15.47
N GLY A 558 1.84 4.38 -15.35
CA GLY A 558 2.50 5.60 -15.81
C GLY A 558 2.00 6.11 -17.17
N ALA A 559 1.43 5.26 -18.02
CA ALA A 559 0.86 5.69 -19.31
C ALA A 559 -0.63 5.99 -19.21
N GLY A 560 -1.48 4.99 -18.99
CA GLY A 560 -2.94 5.15 -18.87
C GLY A 560 -3.45 5.17 -17.43
N THR A 561 -2.68 4.66 -16.48
CA THR A 561 -3.05 4.55 -15.06
C THR A 561 -1.88 4.97 -14.20
N TYR A 562 -2.07 5.93 -13.28
CA TYR A 562 -1.04 6.28 -12.31
C TYR A 562 -1.65 6.92 -11.06
N ALA A 563 -1.10 6.57 -9.89
CA ALA A 563 -1.38 7.27 -8.64
C ALA A 563 -0.13 7.37 -7.77
N ASN A 564 0.01 8.49 -7.06
CA ASN A 564 0.97 8.69 -6.00
C ASN A 564 0.30 9.44 -4.83
N ALA A 565 1.04 9.81 -3.80
CA ALA A 565 0.49 10.51 -2.63
C ALA A 565 -0.12 11.89 -2.94
N ALA A 566 0.14 12.47 -4.09
CA ALA A 566 -0.29 13.82 -4.45
C ALA A 566 -1.30 13.87 -5.61
N CYS A 567 -1.31 12.86 -6.47
CA CYS A 567 -2.03 12.88 -7.74
C CYS A 567 -2.49 11.48 -8.16
N ALA A 568 -3.68 11.39 -8.74
CA ALA A 568 -4.17 10.21 -9.45
C ALA A 568 -4.65 10.59 -10.84
N VAL A 569 -4.39 9.73 -11.85
CA VAL A 569 -4.73 9.96 -13.27
C VAL A 569 -5.20 8.65 -13.90
N SER A 570 -6.27 8.72 -14.69
CA SER A 570 -6.72 7.68 -15.62
C SER A 570 -6.96 8.28 -17.00
N GLY A 571 -6.30 7.71 -18.00
CA GLY A 571 -6.32 8.15 -19.40
C GLY A 571 -7.31 7.36 -20.26
N THR A 572 -7.75 7.98 -21.34
CA THR A 572 -8.58 7.37 -22.37
C THR A 572 -8.32 8.05 -23.70
N GLY A 573 -7.91 7.31 -24.73
CA GLY A 573 -7.56 7.88 -26.02
C GLY A 573 -6.78 6.92 -26.89
N TRP A 574 -5.99 7.46 -27.82
CA TRP A 574 -5.12 6.67 -28.67
C TRP A 574 -3.86 6.26 -27.89
N GLY A 575 -3.87 5.05 -27.36
CA GLY A 575 -2.90 4.54 -26.39
C GLY A 575 -1.44 4.67 -26.78
N GLU A 576 -1.11 4.57 -28.07
CA GLU A 576 0.24 4.71 -28.59
C GLU A 576 0.90 6.05 -28.25
N TYR A 577 0.11 7.13 -28.22
CA TYR A 577 0.61 8.45 -27.84
C TYR A 577 0.76 8.57 -26.32
N TYR A 578 -0.21 8.04 -25.55
CA TYR A 578 -0.17 8.03 -24.09
C TYR A 578 1.04 7.24 -23.56
N ILE A 579 1.38 6.10 -24.20
CA ILE A 579 2.56 5.31 -23.86
C ILE A 579 3.83 6.09 -24.12
N ARG A 580 3.95 6.74 -25.29
CA ARG A 580 5.18 7.43 -25.71
C ARG A 580 5.57 8.60 -24.80
N VAL A 581 4.60 9.29 -24.21
CA VAL A 581 4.84 10.41 -23.28
C VAL A 581 4.66 9.99 -21.82
N SER A 582 4.29 8.74 -21.52
CA SER A 582 3.97 8.30 -20.16
C SER A 582 2.91 9.21 -19.51
N ALA A 583 1.82 9.48 -20.23
CA ALA A 583 0.89 10.59 -20.00
C ALA A 583 0.40 10.72 -18.56
N ALA A 584 -0.02 9.62 -17.93
CA ALA A 584 -0.55 9.66 -16.57
C ALA A 584 0.52 10.06 -15.53
N ARG A 585 1.76 9.57 -15.72
CA ARG A 585 2.87 9.93 -14.83
C ARG A 585 3.38 11.34 -15.11
N GLU A 586 3.44 11.76 -16.37
CA GLU A 586 3.87 13.12 -16.74
C GLU A 586 2.94 14.16 -16.12
N ILE A 587 1.61 13.96 -16.17
CA ILE A 587 0.64 14.86 -15.52
C ILE A 587 0.93 14.94 -14.00
N CYS A 588 1.12 13.81 -13.33
CA CYS A 588 1.43 13.82 -11.90
C CYS A 588 2.79 14.46 -11.59
N LEU A 589 3.80 14.27 -12.43
CA LEU A 589 5.11 14.88 -12.26
C LEU A 589 5.02 16.41 -12.39
N ARG A 590 4.29 16.92 -13.35
CA ARG A 590 4.03 18.35 -13.51
C ARG A 590 3.36 18.96 -12.26
N MET A 591 2.39 18.23 -11.68
CA MET A 591 1.74 18.66 -10.44
C MET A 591 2.70 18.66 -9.24
N THR A 592 3.60 17.68 -9.12
CA THR A 592 4.46 17.51 -7.95
C THR A 592 5.78 18.25 -8.04
N GLU A 593 6.41 18.32 -9.20
CA GLU A 593 7.75 18.90 -9.37
C GLU A 593 7.70 20.32 -9.96
N LEU A 594 6.71 20.60 -10.85
CA LEU A 594 6.53 21.94 -11.40
C LEU A 594 5.48 22.79 -10.66
N ASN A 595 4.80 22.21 -9.65
CA ASN A 595 3.73 22.84 -8.89
C ASN A 595 2.57 23.36 -9.77
N GLU A 596 2.33 22.70 -10.91
CA GLU A 596 1.19 23.03 -11.77
C GLU A 596 -0.13 22.54 -11.15
N SER A 597 -1.22 23.25 -11.39
CA SER A 597 -2.55 22.76 -11.05
C SER A 597 -2.93 21.54 -11.90
N ALA A 598 -3.89 20.73 -11.43
CA ALA A 598 -4.42 19.60 -12.22
C ALA A 598 -4.92 20.03 -13.59
N GLU A 599 -5.48 21.25 -13.71
CA GLU A 599 -5.93 21.83 -14.97
C GLU A 599 -4.75 22.18 -15.90
N GLN A 600 -3.71 22.85 -15.38
CA GLN A 600 -2.52 23.21 -16.16
C GLN A 600 -1.78 21.98 -16.64
N ALA A 601 -1.49 21.03 -15.76
CA ALA A 601 -0.82 19.78 -16.11
C ALA A 601 -1.61 18.94 -17.12
N GLY A 602 -2.92 18.83 -16.91
CA GLY A 602 -3.82 18.13 -17.84
C GLY A 602 -3.90 18.78 -19.20
N LYS A 603 -4.00 20.13 -19.25
CA LYS A 603 -4.00 20.89 -20.51
C LYS A 603 -2.68 20.70 -21.27
N ALA A 604 -1.54 20.80 -20.59
CA ALA A 604 -0.23 20.66 -21.23
C ALA A 604 -0.07 19.29 -21.91
N VAL A 605 -0.46 18.20 -21.26
CA VAL A 605 -0.28 16.86 -21.79
C VAL A 605 -1.41 16.48 -22.78
N ILE A 606 -2.68 16.62 -22.36
CA ILE A 606 -3.84 16.11 -23.13
C ILE A 606 -4.26 17.06 -24.27
N ASN A 607 -4.17 18.38 -24.08
CA ASN A 607 -4.66 19.34 -25.06
C ASN A 607 -3.55 19.96 -25.90
N GLU A 608 -2.28 19.81 -25.52
CA GLU A 608 -1.15 20.40 -26.26
C GLU A 608 -0.18 19.32 -26.78
N GLU A 609 0.47 18.53 -25.91
CA GLU A 609 1.53 17.60 -26.29
C GLU A 609 1.01 16.42 -27.15
N ILE A 610 -0.05 15.73 -26.69
CA ILE A 610 -0.64 14.59 -27.42
C ILE A 610 -1.14 15.01 -28.82
N PRO A 611 -1.91 16.12 -28.99
CA PRO A 611 -2.33 16.59 -30.30
C PRO A 611 -1.19 16.99 -31.23
N GLN A 612 -0.11 17.58 -30.74
CA GLN A 612 1.08 17.90 -31.54
C GLN A 612 1.70 16.66 -32.18
N MET A 613 1.54 15.49 -31.58
CA MET A 613 1.99 14.22 -32.16
C MET A 613 0.96 13.54 -33.05
N GLY A 614 -0.25 14.09 -33.16
CA GLY A 614 -1.37 13.53 -33.93
C GLY A 614 -2.31 12.62 -33.11
N GLY A 615 -2.19 12.60 -31.80
CA GLY A 615 -3.06 11.83 -30.90
C GLY A 615 -4.27 12.61 -30.43
N ASP A 616 -5.27 11.89 -29.94
CA ASP A 616 -6.47 12.44 -29.30
C ASP A 616 -6.91 11.61 -28.09
N GLY A 617 -7.88 12.15 -27.33
CA GLY A 617 -8.43 11.49 -26.17
C GLY A 617 -8.75 12.44 -25.01
N GLY A 618 -8.62 11.95 -23.78
CA GLY A 618 -8.85 12.68 -22.55
C GLY A 618 -8.26 11.97 -21.32
N ALA A 619 -8.42 12.60 -20.19
CA ALA A 619 -8.05 12.03 -18.91
C ALA A 619 -8.95 12.57 -17.79
N ILE A 620 -9.03 11.85 -16.68
CA ILE A 620 -9.47 12.38 -15.40
C ILE A 620 -8.26 12.50 -14.48
N ILE A 621 -8.21 13.56 -13.69
CA ILE A 621 -7.10 13.91 -12.81
C ILE A 621 -7.68 14.32 -11.46
N LEU A 622 -7.08 13.81 -10.38
CA LEU A 622 -7.49 14.11 -9.00
C LEU A 622 -6.27 14.41 -8.14
N GLY A 623 -6.21 15.62 -7.60
CA GLY A 623 -5.23 16.00 -6.60
C GLY A 623 -5.63 15.57 -5.19
N THR A 624 -4.65 15.42 -4.30
CA THR A 624 -4.92 15.12 -2.89
C THR A 624 -5.67 16.24 -2.18
N ASP A 625 -5.60 17.48 -2.69
CA ASP A 625 -6.40 18.62 -2.25
C ASP A 625 -7.87 18.59 -2.70
N GLY A 626 -8.26 17.58 -3.48
CA GLY A 626 -9.61 17.42 -4.04
C GLY A 626 -9.87 18.19 -5.31
N ARG A 627 -8.89 18.88 -5.88
CA ARG A 627 -9.04 19.48 -7.19
C ARG A 627 -9.13 18.40 -8.26
N VAL A 628 -10.13 18.54 -9.10
CA VAL A 628 -10.42 17.64 -10.23
C VAL A 628 -10.20 18.39 -11.53
N SER A 629 -9.61 17.73 -12.52
CA SER A 629 -9.59 18.17 -13.90
C SER A 629 -9.97 17.00 -14.81
N MET A 630 -10.69 17.32 -15.90
CA MET A 630 -11.17 16.33 -16.87
C MET A 630 -10.90 16.83 -18.29
N PRO A 631 -9.61 17.03 -18.67
CA PRO A 631 -9.27 17.50 -20.00
C PRO A 631 -9.55 16.45 -21.07
N PHE A 632 -10.04 16.89 -22.23
CA PHE A 632 -10.18 16.09 -23.43
C PHE A 632 -10.17 16.99 -24.68
N ASN A 633 -9.79 16.43 -25.82
CA ASN A 633 -9.67 17.10 -27.10
C ASN A 633 -10.53 16.47 -28.22
N THR A 634 -11.50 15.63 -27.84
CA THR A 634 -12.51 15.01 -28.70
C THR A 634 -13.85 15.74 -28.58
N GLU A 635 -14.87 15.39 -29.37
CA GLU A 635 -16.19 16.00 -29.28
C GLU A 635 -16.89 15.75 -27.96
N GLY A 636 -16.67 14.55 -27.35
CA GLY A 636 -17.21 14.18 -26.07
C GLY A 636 -16.35 13.15 -25.32
N MET A 637 -16.49 13.16 -24.00
CA MET A 637 -15.96 12.17 -23.08
C MET A 637 -17.02 11.87 -22.02
N TYR A 638 -17.40 10.61 -21.86
CA TYR A 638 -18.19 10.15 -20.71
C TYR A 638 -17.42 10.41 -19.44
N ARG A 639 -17.94 11.24 -18.54
CA ARG A 639 -17.26 11.62 -17.31
C ARG A 639 -18.21 12.00 -16.18
N GLY A 640 -17.73 11.90 -14.95
CA GLY A 640 -18.51 12.33 -13.81
C GLY A 640 -17.76 12.24 -12.50
N TRP A 641 -18.36 12.79 -11.45
CA TRP A 641 -17.85 12.73 -10.09
C TRP A 641 -18.98 12.71 -9.06
N ILE A 642 -18.65 12.29 -7.85
CA ILE A 642 -19.51 12.35 -6.67
C ILE A 642 -18.65 12.65 -5.44
N GLY A 643 -19.10 13.56 -4.60
CA GLY A 643 -18.38 14.01 -3.40
C GLY A 643 -19.28 14.13 -2.17
N ALA A 644 -18.95 15.06 -1.29
CA ALA A 644 -19.61 15.23 0.01
C ALA A 644 -21.13 15.50 -0.07
N ASP A 645 -21.59 16.08 -1.19
CA ASP A 645 -23.02 16.30 -1.46
C ASP A 645 -23.81 14.99 -1.71
N GLY A 646 -23.10 13.86 -2.00
CA GLY A 646 -23.68 12.57 -2.29
C GLY A 646 -24.47 12.51 -3.59
N VAL A 647 -24.34 13.53 -4.46
CA VAL A 647 -25.05 13.65 -5.74
C VAL A 647 -24.09 13.30 -6.88
N PRO A 648 -24.41 12.35 -7.78
CA PRO A 648 -23.63 12.12 -8.98
C PRO A 648 -23.76 13.29 -9.95
N HIS A 649 -22.64 13.80 -10.42
CA HIS A 649 -22.54 14.80 -11.47
C HIS A 649 -21.95 14.14 -12.71
N VAL A 650 -22.69 14.11 -13.83
CA VAL A 650 -22.28 13.44 -15.07
C VAL A 650 -22.40 14.37 -16.27
N ALA A 651 -21.45 14.24 -17.20
CA ALA A 651 -21.43 14.96 -18.46
C ALA A 651 -20.86 14.08 -19.58
N ILE A 652 -21.18 14.42 -20.83
CA ILE A 652 -20.70 13.70 -22.02
C ILE A 652 -19.97 14.67 -22.94
N TYR A 653 -20.60 15.78 -23.32
CA TYR A 653 -20.07 16.70 -24.31
C TYR A 653 -19.33 17.89 -23.66
N SER A 654 -18.50 18.56 -24.45
CA SER A 654 -17.75 19.74 -24.00
C SER A 654 -18.66 20.89 -23.53
N GLY A 655 -19.86 21.00 -24.11
CA GLY A 655 -20.86 22.02 -23.73
C GLY A 655 -21.79 21.60 -22.57
N ASP A 656 -21.70 20.39 -22.05
CA ASP A 656 -22.53 19.97 -20.92
C ASP A 656 -22.11 20.70 -19.64
N PRO A 657 -23.06 21.25 -18.88
CA PRO A 657 -22.73 21.88 -17.60
C PRO A 657 -22.24 20.81 -16.60
N LEU A 658 -21.01 20.95 -16.14
CA LEU A 658 -20.42 20.12 -15.11
C LEU A 658 -19.61 21.00 -14.16
N ALA A 659 -20.25 21.45 -13.09
CA ALA A 659 -19.52 22.10 -12.01
C ALA A 659 -18.57 21.08 -11.37
N LEU A 660 -17.28 21.41 -11.27
CA LEU A 660 -16.29 20.56 -10.60
C LEU A 660 -16.39 20.75 -9.07
N PRO A 661 -15.96 19.76 -8.27
CA PRO A 661 -15.99 19.87 -6.82
C PRO A 661 -15.07 21.02 -6.35
N GLU A 662 -15.52 21.76 -5.34
CA GLU A 662 -14.65 22.74 -4.68
C GLU A 662 -13.52 22.00 -3.94
N PRO A 663 -12.28 22.53 -3.98
CA PRO A 663 -11.18 21.95 -3.20
C PRO A 663 -11.53 21.97 -1.72
N SER A 664 -11.27 20.87 -1.02
CA SER A 664 -11.38 20.83 0.46
C SER A 664 -10.31 21.75 1.04
N ARG A 665 -10.75 22.79 1.76
CA ARG A 665 -9.88 23.73 2.49
C ARG A 665 -9.24 23.07 3.69
#